data_f755e27c119598aac14b1df1cb44679a
#
_entry.id   f755e27c119598aac14b1df1cb44679a
#
_cell.length_a   1.000
_cell.length_b   1.000
_cell.length_c   1.000
_cell.angle_alpha   90.00
_cell.angle_beta   90.00
_cell.angle_gamma   90.00
#
_symmetry.space_group_name_H-M   'P 1'
#
loop_
_entity.id
_entity.type
_entity.pdbx_description
1 polymer ?
#
loop_
_entity_poly.entity_id
_entity_poly.type
_entity_poly.pdbx_seq_one_letter_code
_entity_poly.pdbx_strand_id
1 'polypeptide(L)'
;MPVKVSVVVPVYNPGPYIEDCIASLLRQSLPPEEFEVLFVDDGSTDATPARLDALAAEHPHIRVVHQENSGWSGKPRNVGIDASRGEFVMFVDNDDHLGDEALERMYEYGVAHKADVIVGKMAGKGRPVPVELFRRNHPYATVDNAPLIDSLTPHKMLRRSFLDRTELRFPEGRRRLEDHVFITEAYLRADNVSVLSDYVCYYHVKRDDAANAGVQRFEPAGYFKNLREALDVVERYTEPGPLRDRLLRRWLRVEMVERMSGPRLLALPDDYRRELFREMHAVVGERFGPGVAPGLRPGGRVVAALIRDDRYDDLVAYAEWEAGVRPKAAPTGVEWQDGTLRVRFSAEFTDADGPLAVRPDGPRPPADGAPADLAEAVSWLAAAADEGFEEATADLILRDRETAASFFQPVEVTRERVAAGDGRTRLVLRGTATVDPAAAAGGAPLHGGLWDAYVRVGLGGWTKECRLGPAPAQGLALPPAGLVADRVVLPYWTKQYRNLSLDVDRAVRSLGLHRLTPADAAVSDTEVLTVALPLYVPDTTEVLVRLKDSTSRRSFDRGSALTPANGARSLLEVRVPVPLLRNARWRAALVLPRGGGQERALVLPLLLKVGRRPGAVEVTPTAPPGLPQRLLRAARRVLGALLKKTTGRV
;
A
#
# COMPACT_ATOMS: atom_id res chain seq x y z
N MET A 1 -35.18 6.46 -6.83
CA MET A 1 -34.50 7.17 -5.72
C MET A 1 -33.62 8.25 -6.32
N PRO A 2 -33.25 9.32 -5.63
CA PRO A 2 -32.29 10.28 -6.16
C PRO A 2 -30.92 9.58 -6.34
N VAL A 3 -30.23 9.93 -7.42
CA VAL A 3 -28.86 9.41 -7.68
C VAL A 3 -27.90 10.05 -6.69
N LYS A 4 -27.19 9.21 -5.91
CA LYS A 4 -26.21 9.66 -4.92
C LYS A 4 -24.88 10.05 -5.56
N VAL A 5 -24.37 9.22 -6.49
CA VAL A 5 -23.07 9.42 -7.12
C VAL A 5 -23.16 9.27 -8.63
N SER A 6 -22.63 10.23 -9.38
CA SER A 6 -22.33 10.09 -10.81
C SER A 6 -20.83 9.82 -10.97
N VAL A 7 -20.48 8.66 -11.52
CA VAL A 7 -19.09 8.31 -11.85
C VAL A 7 -18.82 8.71 -13.29
N VAL A 8 -17.86 9.60 -13.53
CA VAL A 8 -17.44 10.07 -14.85
C VAL A 8 -16.15 9.38 -15.25
N VAL A 9 -16.20 8.68 -16.36
CA VAL A 9 -15.05 7.95 -16.93
C VAL A 9 -14.72 8.52 -18.31
N PRO A 10 -13.66 9.34 -18.46
CA PRO A 10 -13.19 9.78 -19.77
C PRO A 10 -12.52 8.60 -20.49
N VAL A 11 -12.87 8.38 -21.75
CA VAL A 11 -12.43 7.20 -22.51
C VAL A 11 -11.84 7.62 -23.85
N TYR A 12 -10.65 7.11 -24.18
CA TYR A 12 -10.04 7.19 -25.51
C TYR A 12 -9.11 6.02 -25.75
N ASN A 13 -9.45 5.12 -26.66
CA ASN A 13 -8.67 3.94 -27.08
C ASN A 13 -8.02 3.18 -25.91
N PRO A 14 -8.76 2.77 -24.87
CA PRO A 14 -8.20 2.09 -23.70
C PRO A 14 -7.79 0.64 -24.02
N GLY A 15 -8.32 0.05 -25.11
CA GLY A 15 -8.15 -1.36 -25.39
C GLY A 15 -8.69 -2.25 -24.25
N PRO A 16 -7.98 -3.33 -23.87
CA PRO A 16 -8.47 -4.26 -22.84
C PRO A 16 -8.38 -3.71 -21.41
N TYR A 17 -7.68 -2.59 -21.18
CA TYR A 17 -7.50 -2.04 -19.84
C TYR A 17 -8.79 -1.49 -19.22
N ILE A 18 -9.79 -1.17 -20.03
CA ILE A 18 -11.09 -0.71 -19.54
C ILE A 18 -11.88 -1.80 -18.79
N GLU A 19 -11.59 -3.07 -19.00
CA GLU A 19 -12.39 -4.17 -18.43
C GLU A 19 -12.26 -4.24 -16.90
N ASP A 20 -11.09 -3.95 -16.32
CA ASP A 20 -10.92 -3.89 -14.86
C ASP A 20 -11.70 -2.71 -14.26
N CYS A 21 -11.73 -1.56 -14.95
CA CYS A 21 -12.55 -0.41 -14.58
C CYS A 21 -14.04 -0.79 -14.58
N ILE A 22 -14.55 -1.31 -15.68
CA ILE A 22 -15.96 -1.74 -15.82
C ILE A 22 -16.30 -2.76 -14.72
N ALA A 23 -15.48 -3.80 -14.55
CA ALA A 23 -15.72 -4.84 -13.56
C ALA A 23 -15.78 -4.28 -12.13
N SER A 24 -14.97 -3.27 -11.80
CA SER A 24 -14.98 -2.64 -10.48
C SER A 24 -16.25 -1.81 -10.24
N LEU A 25 -16.75 -1.14 -11.27
CA LEU A 25 -17.99 -0.36 -11.22
C LEU A 25 -19.24 -1.25 -11.07
N LEU A 26 -19.24 -2.43 -11.71
CA LEU A 26 -20.33 -3.40 -11.59
C LEU A 26 -20.35 -4.14 -10.24
N ARG A 27 -19.25 -4.12 -9.49
CA ARG A 27 -19.14 -4.78 -8.17
C ARG A 27 -19.32 -3.83 -6.98
N GLN A 28 -19.68 -2.57 -7.21
CA GLN A 28 -19.86 -1.62 -6.11
C GLN A 28 -20.94 -2.10 -5.13
N SER A 29 -20.70 -1.86 -3.83
CA SER A 29 -21.68 -2.16 -2.76
C SER A 29 -22.86 -1.20 -2.77
N LEU A 30 -22.67 0.03 -3.29
CA LEU A 30 -23.77 0.97 -3.49
C LEU A 30 -24.75 0.40 -4.54
N PRO A 31 -26.08 0.33 -4.23
CA PRO A 31 -27.06 -0.24 -5.16
C PRO A 31 -27.07 0.46 -6.54
N PRO A 32 -27.23 -0.30 -7.63
CA PRO A 32 -27.20 0.25 -8.99
C PRO A 32 -28.23 1.37 -9.26
N GLU A 33 -29.34 1.39 -8.52
CA GLU A 33 -30.37 2.44 -8.60
C GLU A 33 -29.99 3.73 -7.88
N GLU A 34 -28.89 3.73 -7.10
CA GLU A 34 -28.42 4.86 -6.31
C GLU A 34 -27.20 5.57 -6.93
N PHE A 35 -26.60 5.01 -7.98
CA PHE A 35 -25.52 5.67 -8.71
C PHE A 35 -25.68 5.54 -10.23
N GLU A 36 -24.99 6.36 -10.97
CA GLU A 36 -24.87 6.24 -12.44
C GLU A 36 -23.40 6.26 -12.85
N VAL A 37 -23.09 5.64 -13.97
CA VAL A 37 -21.78 5.70 -14.63
C VAL A 37 -21.93 6.37 -15.98
N LEU A 38 -21.13 7.39 -16.22
CA LEU A 38 -21.06 8.17 -17.44
C LEU A 38 -19.72 7.89 -18.13
N PHE A 39 -19.70 6.98 -19.09
CA PHE A 39 -18.55 6.83 -19.98
C PHE A 39 -18.63 7.92 -21.04
N VAL A 40 -17.64 8.82 -21.06
CA VAL A 40 -17.54 9.86 -22.09
C VAL A 40 -16.44 9.46 -23.06
N ASP A 41 -16.86 8.89 -24.18
CA ASP A 41 -15.99 8.43 -25.25
C ASP A 41 -15.55 9.60 -26.12
N ASP A 42 -14.28 9.95 -26.01
CA ASP A 42 -13.64 11.08 -26.71
C ASP A 42 -13.17 10.70 -28.12
N GLY A 43 -14.04 10.06 -28.89
CA GLY A 43 -13.80 9.69 -30.29
C GLY A 43 -12.85 8.51 -30.44
N SER A 44 -13.03 7.44 -29.66
CA SER A 44 -12.27 6.21 -29.80
C SER A 44 -12.44 5.58 -31.19
N THR A 45 -11.37 5.03 -31.72
CA THR A 45 -11.28 4.43 -33.05
C THR A 45 -11.09 2.90 -33.00
N ASP A 46 -10.96 2.34 -31.81
CA ASP A 46 -10.90 0.90 -31.55
C ASP A 46 -12.31 0.31 -31.32
N ALA A 47 -12.40 -0.90 -30.73
CA ALA A 47 -13.69 -1.55 -30.46
C ALA A 47 -14.44 -0.94 -29.24
N THR A 48 -13.89 0.05 -28.57
CA THR A 48 -14.42 0.60 -27.32
C THR A 48 -15.84 1.18 -27.45
N PRO A 49 -16.20 1.98 -28.49
CA PRO A 49 -17.55 2.54 -28.61
C PRO A 49 -18.63 1.45 -28.60
N ALA A 50 -18.47 0.43 -29.45
CA ALA A 50 -19.43 -0.69 -29.53
C ALA A 50 -19.48 -1.50 -28.21
N ARG A 51 -18.35 -1.66 -27.53
CA ARG A 51 -18.28 -2.32 -26.21
C ARG A 51 -19.06 -1.57 -25.14
N LEU A 52 -18.94 -0.24 -25.11
CA LEU A 52 -19.65 0.61 -24.15
C LEU A 52 -21.13 0.67 -24.43
N ASP A 53 -21.56 0.73 -25.71
CA ASP A 53 -22.96 0.72 -26.08
C ASP A 53 -23.64 -0.60 -25.68
N ALA A 54 -22.97 -1.74 -25.90
CA ALA A 54 -23.45 -3.03 -25.44
C ALA A 54 -23.60 -3.05 -23.90
N LEU A 55 -22.63 -2.52 -23.16
CA LEU A 55 -22.67 -2.44 -21.70
C LEU A 55 -23.84 -1.58 -21.21
N ALA A 56 -24.09 -0.42 -21.83
CA ALA A 56 -25.19 0.46 -21.48
C ALA A 56 -26.56 -0.17 -21.78
N ALA A 57 -26.65 -1.01 -22.82
CA ALA A 57 -27.88 -1.76 -23.10
C ALA A 57 -28.21 -2.82 -22.04
N GLU A 58 -27.19 -3.40 -21.39
CA GLU A 58 -27.36 -4.41 -20.35
C GLU A 58 -27.58 -3.79 -18.94
N HIS A 59 -27.08 -2.57 -18.70
CA HIS A 59 -27.05 -1.96 -17.38
C HIS A 59 -27.68 -0.56 -17.38
N PRO A 60 -28.94 -0.39 -16.92
CA PRO A 60 -29.69 0.88 -16.99
C PRO A 60 -29.05 2.08 -16.27
N HIS A 61 -28.15 1.84 -15.29
CA HIS A 61 -27.42 2.87 -14.57
C HIS A 61 -26.14 3.31 -15.31
N ILE A 62 -25.82 2.70 -16.45
CA ILE A 62 -24.67 3.05 -17.29
C ILE A 62 -25.15 3.84 -18.50
N ARG A 63 -24.48 4.95 -18.78
CA ARG A 63 -24.75 5.85 -19.92
C ARG A 63 -23.45 6.10 -20.67
N VAL A 64 -23.56 6.23 -21.98
CA VAL A 64 -22.43 6.57 -22.85
C VAL A 64 -22.71 7.89 -23.55
N VAL A 65 -21.70 8.74 -23.61
CA VAL A 65 -21.72 9.98 -24.38
C VAL A 65 -20.58 9.93 -25.37
N HIS A 66 -20.87 9.91 -26.67
CA HIS A 66 -19.85 9.97 -27.72
C HIS A 66 -19.62 11.40 -28.15
N GLN A 67 -18.36 11.80 -28.30
CA GLN A 67 -17.98 13.11 -28.82
C GLN A 67 -16.79 12.98 -29.79
N GLU A 68 -16.55 14.04 -30.55
CA GLU A 68 -15.32 14.16 -31.35
C GLU A 68 -14.10 14.29 -30.43
N ASN A 69 -12.98 13.68 -30.85
CA ASN A 69 -11.75 13.68 -30.07
C ASN A 69 -11.29 15.11 -29.74
N SER A 70 -11.20 15.41 -28.46
CA SER A 70 -10.79 16.71 -27.93
C SER A 70 -9.30 16.82 -27.64
N GLY A 71 -8.58 15.72 -27.77
CA GLY A 71 -7.12 15.62 -27.59
C GLY A 71 -6.64 15.40 -26.17
N TRP A 72 -7.49 15.54 -25.16
CA TRP A 72 -7.13 15.31 -23.75
C TRP A 72 -8.36 15.09 -22.85
N SER A 73 -8.13 14.58 -21.63
CA SER A 73 -9.18 14.16 -20.69
C SER A 73 -9.98 15.31 -20.04
N GLY A 74 -9.58 16.57 -20.18
CA GLY A 74 -10.28 17.69 -19.56
C GLY A 74 -11.69 17.89 -20.09
N LYS A 75 -11.87 17.96 -21.42
CA LYS A 75 -13.18 18.14 -22.05
C LYS A 75 -14.16 16.99 -21.76
N PRO A 76 -13.80 15.70 -21.93
CA PRO A 76 -14.73 14.62 -21.59
C PRO A 76 -15.11 14.60 -20.11
N ARG A 77 -14.22 15.02 -19.17
CA ARG A 77 -14.60 15.18 -17.76
C ARG A 77 -15.62 16.31 -17.59
N ASN A 78 -15.47 17.44 -18.28
CA ASN A 78 -16.44 18.55 -18.24
C ASN A 78 -17.81 18.11 -18.78
N VAL A 79 -17.85 17.43 -19.93
CA VAL A 79 -19.09 16.85 -20.48
C VAL A 79 -19.74 15.90 -19.47
N GLY A 80 -18.94 15.08 -18.77
CA GLY A 80 -19.43 14.22 -17.71
C GLY A 80 -20.01 14.99 -16.52
N ILE A 81 -19.39 16.11 -16.09
CA ILE A 81 -19.95 16.99 -15.05
C ILE A 81 -21.34 17.52 -15.48
N ASP A 82 -21.44 18.03 -16.69
CA ASP A 82 -22.69 18.65 -17.21
C ASP A 82 -23.81 17.62 -17.37
N ALA A 83 -23.46 16.35 -17.71
CA ALA A 83 -24.42 15.26 -17.87
C ALA A 83 -24.79 14.55 -16.56
N SER A 84 -24.07 14.82 -15.46
CA SER A 84 -24.24 14.20 -14.15
C SER A 84 -25.54 14.57 -13.47
N ARG A 85 -26.16 13.64 -12.72
CA ARG A 85 -27.40 13.83 -11.96
C ARG A 85 -27.22 13.54 -10.46
N GLY A 86 -26.10 12.95 -10.08
CA GLY A 86 -25.79 12.57 -8.71
C GLY A 86 -25.58 13.77 -7.77
N GLU A 87 -25.79 13.55 -6.48
CA GLU A 87 -25.43 14.52 -5.44
C GLU A 87 -23.92 14.79 -5.42
N PHE A 88 -23.13 13.76 -5.75
CA PHE A 88 -21.70 13.86 -5.93
C PHE A 88 -21.27 13.41 -7.33
N VAL A 89 -20.16 13.96 -7.81
CA VAL A 89 -19.49 13.56 -9.05
C VAL A 89 -18.12 12.99 -8.70
N MET A 90 -17.81 11.80 -9.19
CA MET A 90 -16.51 11.15 -9.00
C MET A 90 -15.84 10.88 -10.34
N PHE A 91 -14.54 11.13 -10.46
CA PHE A 91 -13.77 10.85 -11.67
C PHE A 91 -12.97 9.57 -11.52
N VAL A 92 -13.02 8.71 -12.55
CA VAL A 92 -12.26 7.45 -12.62
C VAL A 92 -11.62 7.36 -13.99
N ASP A 93 -10.30 7.13 -14.04
CA ASP A 93 -9.61 6.90 -15.31
C ASP A 93 -9.91 5.49 -15.85
N ASN A 94 -9.98 5.34 -17.14
CA ASN A 94 -10.43 4.09 -17.81
C ASN A 94 -9.46 2.91 -17.69
N ASP A 95 -8.25 3.13 -17.21
CA ASP A 95 -7.21 2.12 -16.98
C ASP A 95 -6.94 1.87 -15.47
N ASP A 96 -7.77 2.44 -14.61
CA ASP A 96 -7.76 2.27 -13.16
C ASP A 96 -9.02 1.55 -12.66
N HIS A 97 -9.13 1.24 -11.37
CA HIS A 97 -10.34 0.62 -10.81
C HIS A 97 -10.60 1.07 -9.36
N LEU A 98 -11.85 0.91 -8.94
CA LEU A 98 -12.30 1.22 -7.59
C LEU A 98 -12.22 0.00 -6.66
N GLY A 99 -12.16 0.25 -5.34
CA GLY A 99 -12.51 -0.74 -4.34
C GLY A 99 -14.01 -1.03 -4.35
N ASP A 100 -14.43 -2.24 -4.03
CA ASP A 100 -15.82 -2.67 -4.16
C ASP A 100 -16.82 -1.89 -3.28
N GLU A 101 -16.35 -1.26 -2.17
CA GLU A 101 -17.15 -0.43 -1.26
C GLU A 101 -16.83 1.09 -1.40
N ALA A 102 -16.14 1.48 -2.46
CA ALA A 102 -15.59 2.84 -2.58
C ALA A 102 -16.69 3.92 -2.67
N LEU A 103 -17.69 3.72 -3.53
CA LEU A 103 -18.74 4.70 -3.72
C LEU A 103 -19.57 4.90 -2.46
N GLU A 104 -19.99 3.82 -1.81
CA GLU A 104 -20.78 3.84 -0.60
C GLU A 104 -20.03 4.53 0.55
N ARG A 105 -18.80 4.09 0.85
CA ARG A 105 -18.00 4.66 1.94
C ARG A 105 -17.66 6.13 1.73
N MET A 106 -17.27 6.51 0.52
CA MET A 106 -16.98 7.92 0.22
C MET A 106 -18.24 8.78 0.29
N TYR A 107 -19.38 8.30 -0.21
CA TYR A 107 -20.65 9.00 -0.12
C TYR A 107 -21.06 9.23 1.34
N GLU A 108 -21.12 8.17 2.13
CA GLU A 108 -21.52 8.24 3.55
C GLU A 108 -20.59 9.17 4.34
N TYR A 109 -19.28 9.05 4.13
CA TYR A 109 -18.29 9.91 4.78
C TYR A 109 -18.47 11.38 4.39
N GLY A 110 -18.70 11.64 3.09
CA GLY A 110 -18.93 12.98 2.57
C GLY A 110 -20.22 13.63 3.08
N VAL A 111 -21.30 12.86 3.21
CA VAL A 111 -22.56 13.33 3.79
C VAL A 111 -22.41 13.60 5.28
N ALA A 112 -21.84 12.66 6.04
CA ALA A 112 -21.64 12.77 7.49
C ALA A 112 -20.85 14.04 7.87
N HIS A 113 -19.87 14.42 7.04
CA HIS A 113 -18.99 15.55 7.32
C HIS A 113 -19.29 16.78 6.46
N LYS A 114 -20.40 16.79 5.70
CA LYS A 114 -20.81 17.90 4.82
C LYS A 114 -19.68 18.34 3.87
N ALA A 115 -18.92 17.37 3.35
CA ALA A 115 -17.78 17.65 2.50
C ALA A 115 -18.18 18.16 1.13
N ASP A 116 -17.48 19.16 0.60
CA ASP A 116 -17.50 19.56 -0.80
C ASP A 116 -16.62 18.64 -1.65
N VAL A 117 -15.49 18.19 -1.07
CA VAL A 117 -14.52 17.31 -1.73
C VAL A 117 -14.17 16.15 -0.81
N ILE A 118 -14.26 14.91 -1.32
CA ILE A 118 -13.85 13.70 -0.62
C ILE A 118 -12.66 13.09 -1.33
N VAL A 119 -11.57 12.89 -0.58
CA VAL A 119 -10.35 12.22 -1.05
C VAL A 119 -10.32 10.83 -0.48
N GLY A 120 -10.63 9.82 -1.29
CA GLY A 120 -10.51 8.41 -0.91
C GLY A 120 -9.07 7.92 -0.97
N LYS A 121 -8.71 7.01 -0.06
CA LYS A 121 -7.37 6.39 -0.05
C LYS A 121 -7.06 5.73 -1.38
N MET A 122 -5.84 5.95 -1.85
CA MET A 122 -5.32 5.36 -3.09
C MET A 122 -4.29 4.27 -2.79
N ALA A 123 -4.28 3.23 -3.61
CA ALA A 123 -3.19 2.25 -3.69
C ALA A 123 -2.54 2.29 -5.08
N GLY A 124 -1.21 2.26 -5.12
CA GLY A 124 -0.46 2.39 -6.38
C GLY A 124 0.09 1.05 -6.88
N LYS A 125 -0.51 0.48 -7.89
CA LYS A 125 0.00 -0.72 -8.60
C LYS A 125 1.06 -0.33 -9.62
N GLY A 126 2.31 -0.23 -9.18
CA GLY A 126 3.42 0.21 -10.03
C GLY A 126 3.48 1.73 -10.28
N ARG A 127 2.63 2.51 -9.63
CA ARG A 127 2.61 3.99 -9.67
C ARG A 127 2.70 4.56 -8.24
N PRO A 128 3.36 5.70 -8.04
CA PRO A 128 3.39 6.36 -6.73
C PRO A 128 2.02 6.95 -6.38
N VAL A 129 1.72 6.98 -5.09
CA VAL A 129 0.53 7.64 -4.52
C VAL A 129 0.91 8.44 -3.27
N PRO A 130 0.14 9.46 -2.86
CA PRO A 130 0.47 10.33 -1.72
C PRO A 130 0.19 9.62 -0.39
N VAL A 131 1.10 8.75 0.07
CA VAL A 131 0.91 7.90 1.27
C VAL A 131 0.76 8.70 2.57
N GLU A 132 1.38 9.89 2.68
CA GLU A 132 1.32 10.71 3.90
C GLU A 132 -0.10 11.24 4.18
N LEU A 133 -0.85 11.58 3.14
CA LEU A 133 -2.22 12.03 3.25
C LEU A 133 -3.14 10.95 3.86
N PHE A 134 -2.79 9.69 3.65
CA PHE A 134 -3.62 8.54 4.06
C PHE A 134 -3.13 7.84 5.33
N ARG A 135 -2.44 8.55 6.23
CA ARG A 135 -2.07 8.00 7.55
C ARG A 135 -3.26 7.80 8.46
N ARG A 136 -4.26 8.67 8.35
CA ARG A 136 -5.51 8.65 9.15
C ARG A 136 -6.64 9.34 8.41
N ASN A 137 -7.86 9.10 8.85
CA ASN A 137 -9.03 9.85 8.40
C ASN A 137 -8.93 11.33 8.84
N HIS A 138 -9.32 12.24 7.95
CA HIS A 138 -9.45 13.66 8.25
C HIS A 138 -10.86 14.13 7.85
N PRO A 139 -11.80 14.21 8.80
CA PRO A 139 -13.17 14.64 8.50
C PRO A 139 -13.25 16.11 8.05
N TYR A 140 -12.34 16.95 8.52
CA TYR A 140 -12.27 18.39 8.23
C TYR A 140 -10.83 18.76 7.87
N ALA A 141 -10.41 18.41 6.68
CA ALA A 141 -9.08 18.71 6.16
C ALA A 141 -9.07 20.08 5.48
N THR A 142 -7.98 20.81 5.68
CA THR A 142 -7.67 22.03 4.95
C THR A 142 -6.25 21.95 4.42
N VAL A 143 -5.88 22.83 3.48
CA VAL A 143 -4.51 22.94 3.00
C VAL A 143 -3.50 23.30 4.11
N ASP A 144 -3.99 23.71 5.30
CA ASP A 144 -3.16 24.02 6.47
C ASP A 144 -2.89 22.83 7.38
N ASN A 145 -3.90 21.95 7.58
CA ASN A 145 -3.84 20.87 8.58
C ASN A 145 -3.61 19.48 7.98
N ALA A 146 -3.64 19.35 6.64
CA ALA A 146 -3.40 18.12 5.93
C ALA A 146 -2.64 18.36 4.62
N PRO A 147 -1.80 17.42 4.15
CA PRO A 147 -1.03 17.57 2.91
C PRO A 147 -1.90 17.35 1.66
N LEU A 148 -3.04 18.03 1.57
CA LEU A 148 -3.99 17.92 0.45
C LEU A 148 -3.32 18.22 -0.88
N ILE A 149 -2.45 19.24 -0.89
CA ILE A 149 -1.76 19.69 -2.11
C ILE A 149 -0.82 18.62 -2.72
N ASP A 150 -0.53 17.56 -2.00
CA ASP A 150 0.23 16.42 -2.51
C ASP A 150 -0.63 15.45 -3.34
N SER A 151 -1.96 15.60 -3.32
CA SER A 151 -2.92 14.76 -4.04
C SER A 151 -3.70 15.57 -5.06
N LEU A 152 -3.11 15.86 -6.22
CA LEU A 152 -3.72 16.69 -7.27
C LEU A 152 -4.31 15.90 -8.45
N THR A 153 -4.30 14.56 -8.39
CA THR A 153 -5.00 13.73 -9.40
C THR A 153 -6.51 13.96 -9.34
N PRO A 154 -7.29 13.74 -10.42
CA PRO A 154 -8.73 14.04 -10.44
C PRO A 154 -9.58 13.05 -9.64
N HIS A 155 -9.02 11.93 -9.16
CA HIS A 155 -9.68 10.80 -8.52
C HIS A 155 -10.28 11.16 -7.16
N LYS A 156 -11.21 12.10 -7.15
CA LYS A 156 -11.94 12.59 -5.99
C LYS A 156 -13.44 12.55 -6.26
N MET A 157 -14.20 12.55 -5.19
CA MET A 157 -15.63 12.73 -5.24
C MET A 157 -15.94 14.17 -4.81
N LEU A 158 -16.62 14.94 -5.67
CA LEU A 158 -16.95 16.36 -5.46
C LEU A 158 -18.45 16.52 -5.36
N ARG A 159 -18.93 17.33 -4.41
CA ARG A 159 -20.35 17.66 -4.28
C ARG A 159 -20.80 18.45 -5.48
N ARG A 160 -21.91 18.07 -6.10
CA ARG A 160 -22.41 18.71 -7.31
C ARG A 160 -22.76 20.17 -7.09
N SER A 161 -23.45 20.50 -5.99
CA SER A 161 -23.77 21.89 -5.66
C SER A 161 -22.53 22.77 -5.44
N PHE A 162 -21.40 22.18 -5.03
CA PHE A 162 -20.12 22.87 -5.01
C PHE A 162 -19.61 23.17 -6.43
N LEU A 163 -19.63 22.19 -7.33
CA LEU A 163 -19.24 22.38 -8.72
C LEU A 163 -20.12 23.42 -9.43
N ASP A 164 -21.43 23.40 -9.16
CA ASP A 164 -22.40 24.34 -9.77
C ASP A 164 -22.18 25.77 -9.28
N ARG A 165 -22.03 25.99 -7.94
CA ARG A 165 -21.86 27.36 -7.39
C ARG A 165 -20.48 27.94 -7.70
N THR A 166 -19.48 27.10 -7.95
CA THR A 166 -18.12 27.56 -8.25
C THR A 166 -17.82 27.61 -9.74
N GLU A 167 -18.70 27.05 -10.58
CA GLU A 167 -18.51 26.89 -12.02
C GLU A 167 -17.16 26.22 -12.38
N LEU A 168 -16.65 25.38 -11.46
CA LEU A 168 -15.34 24.75 -11.59
C LEU A 168 -15.32 23.76 -12.75
N ARG A 169 -14.41 23.94 -13.70
CA ARG A 169 -14.23 23.08 -14.88
C ARG A 169 -12.74 22.80 -15.13
N PHE A 170 -12.44 21.65 -15.70
CA PHE A 170 -11.10 21.33 -16.16
C PHE A 170 -10.71 22.24 -17.33
N PRO A 171 -9.46 22.73 -17.39
CA PRO A 171 -8.92 23.33 -18.61
C PRO A 171 -8.96 22.32 -19.76
N GLU A 172 -9.40 22.77 -20.94
CA GLU A 172 -9.57 21.93 -22.12
C GLU A 172 -8.38 22.00 -23.09
N GLY A 173 -8.42 21.16 -24.14
CA GLY A 173 -7.42 21.07 -25.18
C GLY A 173 -6.27 20.10 -24.81
N ARG A 174 -5.35 19.88 -25.77
CA ARG A 174 -4.21 18.98 -25.59
C ARG A 174 -3.18 19.59 -24.65
N ARG A 175 -3.20 19.16 -23.40
CA ARG A 175 -2.38 19.72 -22.32
C ARG A 175 -2.11 18.70 -21.22
N ARG A 176 -1.14 18.99 -20.35
CA ARG A 176 -0.93 18.30 -19.09
C ARG A 176 -1.30 19.20 -17.92
N LEU A 177 -1.43 18.63 -16.72
CA LEU A 177 -1.68 19.33 -15.46
C LEU A 177 -3.04 20.06 -15.41
N GLU A 178 -4.02 19.64 -16.21
CA GLU A 178 -5.40 20.09 -16.10
C GLU A 178 -6.01 19.72 -14.75
N ASP A 179 -5.61 18.58 -14.22
CA ASP A 179 -5.96 18.11 -12.89
C ASP A 179 -5.35 18.97 -11.77
N HIS A 180 -4.10 19.42 -11.92
CA HIS A 180 -3.47 20.31 -10.95
C HIS A 180 -4.23 21.64 -10.85
N VAL A 181 -4.65 22.22 -11.96
CA VAL A 181 -5.45 23.46 -11.97
C VAL A 181 -6.78 23.23 -11.27
N PHE A 182 -7.54 22.21 -11.70
CA PHE A 182 -8.88 21.91 -11.21
C PHE A 182 -8.88 21.55 -9.72
N ILE A 183 -8.03 20.62 -9.28
CA ILE A 183 -8.03 20.14 -7.89
C ILE A 183 -7.43 21.17 -6.92
N THR A 184 -6.42 21.95 -7.34
CA THR A 184 -5.91 23.05 -6.51
C THR A 184 -6.99 24.08 -6.24
N GLU A 185 -7.74 24.49 -7.28
CA GLU A 185 -8.86 25.41 -7.14
C GLU A 185 -9.97 24.82 -6.27
N ALA A 186 -10.29 23.53 -6.46
CA ALA A 186 -11.26 22.83 -5.63
C ALA A 186 -10.88 22.88 -4.14
N TYR A 187 -9.64 22.59 -3.79
CA TYR A 187 -9.17 22.60 -2.39
C TYR A 187 -9.17 24.00 -1.76
N LEU A 188 -8.89 25.04 -2.55
CA LEU A 188 -8.83 26.43 -2.06
C LEU A 188 -10.20 27.07 -1.94
N ARG A 189 -11.22 26.53 -2.62
CA ARG A 189 -12.59 27.06 -2.64
C ARG A 189 -13.60 26.22 -1.88
N ALA A 190 -13.24 25.00 -1.49
CA ALA A 190 -14.12 24.12 -0.73
C ALA A 190 -14.30 24.62 0.72
N ASP A 191 -15.54 24.57 1.22
CA ASP A 191 -15.84 24.85 2.62
C ASP A 191 -15.33 23.71 3.52
N ASN A 192 -15.39 22.46 3.02
CA ASN A 192 -14.80 21.30 3.70
C ASN A 192 -14.25 20.26 2.71
N VAL A 193 -13.03 19.79 2.99
CA VAL A 193 -12.43 18.61 2.35
C VAL A 193 -12.36 17.49 3.37
N SER A 194 -12.82 16.29 3.01
CA SER A 194 -12.70 15.10 3.87
C SER A 194 -11.77 14.07 3.26
N VAL A 195 -10.91 13.45 4.08
CA VAL A 195 -9.99 12.39 3.64
C VAL A 195 -10.36 11.08 4.31
N LEU A 196 -10.73 10.08 3.52
CA LEU A 196 -11.03 8.71 3.94
C LEU A 196 -9.81 7.83 3.70
N SER A 197 -9.21 7.26 4.75
CA SER A 197 -7.95 6.53 4.70
C SER A 197 -7.98 5.10 5.25
N ASP A 198 -9.09 4.67 5.82
CA ASP A 198 -9.27 3.34 6.41
C ASP A 198 -9.64 2.25 5.37
N TYR A 199 -10.06 2.66 4.17
CA TYR A 199 -10.38 1.78 3.06
C TYR A 199 -9.74 2.27 1.77
N VAL A 200 -9.21 1.34 0.93
CA VAL A 200 -8.67 1.70 -0.38
C VAL A 200 -9.81 1.89 -1.37
N CYS A 201 -10.11 3.14 -1.68
CA CYS A 201 -11.18 3.52 -2.61
C CYS A 201 -10.74 3.46 -4.08
N TYR A 202 -9.46 3.70 -4.37
CA TYR A 202 -8.96 3.87 -5.72
C TYR A 202 -7.63 3.14 -5.95
N TYR A 203 -7.54 2.34 -6.99
CA TYR A 203 -6.34 1.62 -7.42
C TYR A 203 -5.77 2.26 -8.68
N HIS A 204 -4.62 2.93 -8.53
CA HIS A 204 -3.89 3.62 -9.58
C HIS A 204 -2.90 2.67 -10.24
N VAL A 205 -3.19 2.24 -11.48
CA VAL A 205 -2.52 1.11 -12.13
C VAL A 205 -1.52 1.59 -13.19
N LYS A 206 -0.33 1.00 -13.17
CA LYS A 206 0.61 1.13 -14.29
C LYS A 206 0.29 0.06 -15.33
N ARG A 207 -0.03 0.49 -16.55
CA ARG A 207 -0.22 -0.39 -17.71
C ARG A 207 1.10 -1.08 -18.07
N ASP A 208 1.04 -2.31 -18.49
CA ASP A 208 2.20 -3.09 -18.94
C ASP A 208 2.76 -2.61 -20.28
N ASP A 209 1.92 -1.97 -21.14
CA ASP A 209 2.33 -1.32 -22.38
C ASP A 209 2.97 0.07 -22.17
N ALA A 210 3.04 0.55 -20.92
CA ALA A 210 3.54 1.88 -20.53
C ALA A 210 2.84 3.07 -21.22
N ALA A 211 1.63 2.88 -21.73
CA ALA A 211 0.87 3.92 -22.44
C ALA A 211 0.13 4.90 -21.51
N ASN A 212 0.21 4.74 -20.18
CA ASN A 212 -0.34 5.75 -19.26
C ASN A 212 0.28 7.13 -19.57
N ALA A 213 -0.56 8.15 -19.71
CA ALA A 213 -0.13 9.52 -20.00
C ALA A 213 0.93 10.06 -19.03
N GLY A 214 0.82 9.74 -17.73
CA GLY A 214 1.78 10.16 -16.70
C GLY A 214 3.17 9.51 -16.78
N VAL A 215 3.35 8.43 -17.55
CA VAL A 215 4.63 7.72 -17.71
C VAL A 215 5.39 8.19 -18.96
N GLN A 216 4.68 8.72 -19.95
CA GLN A 216 5.27 9.19 -21.19
C GLN A 216 6.10 10.46 -20.98
N ARG A 217 7.21 10.57 -21.73
CA ARG A 217 7.96 11.82 -21.79
C ARG A 217 7.07 12.93 -22.35
N PHE A 218 7.25 14.11 -21.83
CA PHE A 218 6.53 15.31 -22.26
C PHE A 218 7.51 16.31 -22.86
N GLU A 219 7.00 17.20 -23.68
CA GLU A 219 7.72 18.34 -24.19
C GLU A 219 7.87 19.36 -23.04
N PRO A 220 9.12 19.74 -22.63
CA PRO A 220 9.35 20.53 -21.42
C PRO A 220 8.69 21.90 -21.43
N ALA A 221 8.81 22.68 -22.51
CA ALA A 221 8.28 24.04 -22.56
C ALA A 221 6.76 24.07 -22.39
N GLY A 222 6.01 23.19 -23.08
CA GLY A 222 4.56 23.06 -22.93
C GLY A 222 4.14 22.60 -21.54
N TYR A 223 4.91 21.67 -20.94
CA TYR A 223 4.64 21.22 -19.57
C TYR A 223 4.77 22.35 -18.56
N PHE A 224 5.86 23.11 -18.60
CA PHE A 224 6.10 24.22 -17.67
C PHE A 224 5.24 25.43 -17.97
N LYS A 225 4.74 25.61 -19.21
CA LYS A 225 3.67 26.55 -19.51
C LYS A 225 2.40 26.20 -18.72
N ASN A 226 1.95 24.95 -18.78
CA ASN A 226 0.76 24.48 -18.05
C ASN A 226 0.96 24.48 -16.53
N LEU A 227 2.21 24.23 -16.07
CA LEU A 227 2.54 24.30 -14.64
C LEU A 227 2.33 25.72 -14.08
N ARG A 228 2.67 26.76 -14.83
CA ARG A 228 2.45 28.16 -14.45
C ARG A 228 0.96 28.44 -14.19
N GLU A 229 0.06 27.86 -14.96
CA GLU A 229 -1.38 28.02 -14.74
C GLU A 229 -1.84 27.44 -13.38
N ALA A 230 -1.23 26.32 -12.95
CA ALA A 230 -1.53 25.78 -11.62
C ALA A 230 -0.96 26.68 -10.50
N LEU A 231 0.18 27.33 -10.72
CA LEU A 231 0.73 28.34 -9.79
C LEU A 231 -0.15 29.59 -9.74
N ASP A 232 -0.69 30.02 -10.89
CA ASP A 232 -1.62 31.16 -10.97
C ASP A 232 -2.89 30.94 -10.12
N VAL A 233 -3.37 29.69 -10.02
CA VAL A 233 -4.49 29.34 -9.14
C VAL A 233 -4.13 29.60 -7.68
N VAL A 234 -2.94 29.15 -7.24
CA VAL A 234 -2.48 29.40 -5.85
C VAL A 234 -2.40 30.89 -5.58
N GLU A 235 -1.80 31.66 -6.49
CA GLU A 235 -1.63 33.11 -6.33
C GLU A 235 -2.98 33.87 -6.34
N ARG A 236 -3.95 33.39 -7.11
CA ARG A 236 -5.31 33.98 -7.18
C ARG A 236 -6.09 33.82 -5.88
N TYR A 237 -5.96 32.70 -5.21
CA TYR A 237 -6.78 32.36 -4.04
C TYR A 237 -6.04 32.44 -2.70
N THR A 238 -4.78 32.92 -2.69
CA THR A 238 -4.03 33.12 -1.46
C THR A 238 -3.34 34.48 -1.46
N GLU A 239 -3.10 35.05 -0.27
CA GLU A 239 -2.27 36.23 -0.11
C GLU A 239 -0.78 35.86 -0.03
N PRO A 240 0.14 36.76 -0.43
CA PRO A 240 1.57 36.57 -0.22
C PRO A 240 1.88 36.28 1.26
N GLY A 241 2.65 35.21 1.52
CA GLY A 241 3.00 34.83 2.88
C GLY A 241 3.23 33.32 3.04
N PRO A 242 3.37 32.85 4.28
CA PRO A 242 3.78 31.47 4.60
C PRO A 242 2.87 30.38 4.01
N LEU A 243 1.55 30.64 3.90
CA LEU A 243 0.61 29.70 3.29
C LEU A 243 0.90 29.54 1.79
N ARG A 244 0.98 30.68 1.05
CA ARG A 244 1.29 30.67 -0.38
C ARG A 244 2.62 29.96 -0.65
N ASP A 245 3.67 30.31 0.11
CA ASP A 245 5.00 29.70 -0.01
C ASP A 245 4.96 28.19 0.21
N ARG A 246 4.20 27.73 1.21
CA ARG A 246 4.02 26.30 1.49
C ARG A 246 3.31 25.57 0.34
N LEU A 247 2.27 26.18 -0.24
CA LEU A 247 1.56 25.58 -1.37
C LEU A 247 2.43 25.53 -2.62
N LEU A 248 3.08 26.65 -2.98
CA LEU A 248 3.99 26.72 -4.13
C LEU A 248 5.17 25.73 -4.00
N ARG A 249 5.64 25.48 -2.78
CA ARG A 249 6.71 24.51 -2.47
C ARG A 249 6.40 23.11 -2.98
N ARG A 250 5.13 22.71 -3.09
CA ARG A 250 4.75 21.40 -3.67
C ARG A 250 5.27 21.26 -5.10
N TRP A 251 5.09 22.28 -5.95
CA TRP A 251 5.56 22.20 -7.33
C TRP A 251 7.09 22.27 -7.40
N LEU A 252 7.72 23.13 -6.60
CA LEU A 252 9.18 23.13 -6.49
C LEU A 252 9.70 21.75 -6.07
N ARG A 253 9.10 21.13 -5.07
CA ARG A 253 9.51 19.82 -4.56
C ARG A 253 9.28 18.70 -5.58
N VAL A 254 8.05 18.54 -6.07
CA VAL A 254 7.64 17.35 -6.85
C VAL A 254 8.01 17.49 -8.32
N GLU A 255 7.77 18.66 -8.91
CA GLU A 255 7.93 18.84 -10.36
C GLU A 255 9.35 19.25 -10.76
N MET A 256 10.17 19.71 -9.82
CA MET A 256 11.55 20.13 -10.07
C MET A 256 12.54 19.29 -9.26
N VAL A 257 12.62 19.48 -7.94
CA VAL A 257 13.60 18.83 -7.08
C VAL A 257 13.58 17.31 -7.22
N GLU A 258 12.43 16.67 -7.07
CA GLU A 258 12.33 15.19 -7.17
C GLU A 258 12.62 14.66 -8.59
N ARG A 259 12.41 15.46 -9.64
CA ARG A 259 12.77 15.08 -11.01
C ARG A 259 14.27 15.23 -11.28
N MET A 260 14.91 16.18 -10.61
CA MET A 260 16.33 16.48 -10.73
C MET A 260 17.18 15.80 -9.66
N SER A 261 16.66 14.78 -8.97
CA SER A 261 17.34 14.05 -7.89
C SER A 261 17.67 12.62 -8.27
N GLY A 262 18.83 12.16 -7.85
CA GLY A 262 19.30 10.78 -7.83
C GLY A 262 19.01 9.96 -9.09
N PRO A 263 18.56 8.69 -8.96
CA PRO A 263 18.37 7.81 -10.12
C PRO A 263 17.34 8.32 -11.13
N ARG A 264 16.42 9.20 -10.73
CA ARG A 264 15.36 9.71 -11.60
C ARG A 264 15.92 10.67 -12.65
N LEU A 265 16.83 11.56 -12.26
CA LEU A 265 17.56 12.41 -13.19
C LEU A 265 18.45 11.56 -14.10
N LEU A 266 19.25 10.66 -13.51
CA LEU A 266 20.27 9.89 -14.23
C LEU A 266 19.70 8.92 -15.28
N ALA A 267 18.43 8.52 -15.13
CA ALA A 267 17.73 7.68 -16.11
C ALA A 267 17.30 8.41 -17.39
N LEU A 268 17.38 9.75 -17.42
CA LEU A 268 16.99 10.55 -18.57
C LEU A 268 18.18 10.77 -19.53
N PRO A 269 17.96 10.91 -20.85
CA PRO A 269 18.99 11.33 -21.80
C PRO A 269 19.52 12.73 -21.47
N ASP A 270 20.80 12.99 -21.77
CA ASP A 270 21.46 14.24 -21.36
C ASP A 270 20.87 15.49 -22.04
N ASP A 271 20.56 15.42 -23.32
CA ASP A 271 19.88 16.49 -24.06
C ASP A 271 18.55 16.87 -23.42
N TYR A 272 17.73 15.88 -23.08
CA TYR A 272 16.45 16.08 -22.43
C TYR A 272 16.60 16.59 -20.99
N ARG A 273 17.63 16.13 -20.25
CA ARG A 273 17.93 16.64 -18.90
C ARG A 273 18.26 18.13 -18.92
N ARG A 274 19.09 18.57 -19.88
CA ARG A 274 19.49 19.97 -20.05
C ARG A 274 18.32 20.85 -20.45
N GLU A 275 17.42 20.35 -21.28
CA GLU A 275 16.21 21.07 -21.65
C GLU A 275 15.27 21.23 -20.44
N LEU A 276 15.02 20.16 -19.70
CA LEU A 276 14.24 20.20 -18.44
C LEU A 276 14.85 21.18 -17.43
N PHE A 277 16.17 21.13 -17.25
CA PHE A 277 16.88 22.00 -16.33
C PHE A 277 16.69 23.48 -16.67
N ARG A 278 16.82 23.85 -17.95
CA ARG A 278 16.62 25.23 -18.42
C ARG A 278 15.21 25.75 -18.14
N GLU A 279 14.21 24.94 -18.42
CA GLU A 279 12.81 25.30 -18.13
C GLU A 279 12.57 25.44 -16.61
N MET A 280 13.12 24.53 -15.81
CA MET A 280 13.00 24.59 -14.35
C MET A 280 13.72 25.81 -13.76
N HIS A 281 14.94 26.12 -14.26
CA HIS A 281 15.68 27.32 -13.85
C HIS A 281 14.86 28.58 -14.12
N ALA A 282 14.25 28.69 -15.30
CA ALA A 282 13.40 29.83 -15.65
C ALA A 282 12.21 29.97 -14.70
N VAL A 283 11.47 28.87 -14.44
CA VAL A 283 10.32 28.90 -13.52
C VAL A 283 10.73 29.19 -12.09
N VAL A 284 11.85 28.64 -11.62
CA VAL A 284 12.37 28.89 -10.25
C VAL A 284 12.66 30.37 -10.06
N GLY A 285 13.36 31.01 -11.00
CA GLY A 285 13.67 32.44 -10.93
C GLY A 285 12.44 33.33 -11.07
N GLU A 286 11.45 32.91 -11.88
CA GLU A 286 10.24 33.67 -12.17
C GLU A 286 9.18 33.59 -11.06
N ARG A 287 8.96 32.42 -10.45
CA ARG A 287 7.73 32.13 -9.70
C ARG A 287 7.95 31.77 -8.21
N PHE A 288 9.15 31.42 -7.79
CA PHE A 288 9.38 31.00 -6.42
C PHE A 288 10.18 32.04 -5.63
N GLY A 289 9.46 32.75 -4.77
CA GLY A 289 10.07 33.73 -3.86
C GLY A 289 10.95 33.07 -2.76
N PRO A 290 11.67 33.89 -2.00
CA PRO A 290 12.67 33.41 -1.02
C PRO A 290 12.06 32.54 0.11
N GLY A 291 10.74 32.63 0.38
CA GLY A 291 10.05 31.81 1.39
C GLY A 291 9.73 30.39 0.95
N VAL A 292 9.84 30.07 -0.35
CA VAL A 292 9.42 28.77 -0.87
C VAL A 292 10.45 27.67 -0.59
N ALA A 293 11.70 27.87 -1.00
CA ALA A 293 12.79 26.87 -0.89
C ALA A 293 13.21 26.55 0.56
N PRO A 294 13.23 27.47 1.53
CA PRO A 294 13.66 27.18 2.91
C PRO A 294 12.84 26.10 3.62
N GLY A 295 11.58 25.92 3.25
CA GLY A 295 10.74 24.84 3.80
C GLY A 295 10.92 23.48 3.14
N LEU A 296 11.78 23.33 2.13
CA LEU A 296 12.21 22.04 1.61
C LEU A 296 13.11 21.33 2.63
N ARG A 297 13.17 20.02 2.52
CA ARG A 297 14.16 19.22 3.25
C ARG A 297 15.59 19.57 2.79
N PRO A 298 16.60 19.33 3.63
CA PRO A 298 17.98 19.76 3.34
C PRO A 298 18.49 19.38 1.94
N GLY A 299 18.34 18.12 1.52
CA GLY A 299 18.74 17.69 0.17
C GLY A 299 17.97 18.40 -0.94
N GLY A 300 16.67 18.64 -0.72
CA GLY A 300 15.85 19.40 -1.67
C GLY A 300 16.25 20.87 -1.76
N ARG A 301 16.74 21.49 -0.66
CA ARG A 301 17.29 22.85 -0.69
C ARG A 301 18.55 22.94 -1.55
N VAL A 302 19.45 21.93 -1.42
CA VAL A 302 20.65 21.85 -2.28
C VAL A 302 20.26 21.80 -3.74
N VAL A 303 19.37 20.91 -4.13
CA VAL A 303 18.91 20.77 -5.53
C VAL A 303 18.24 22.06 -6.02
N ALA A 304 17.34 22.66 -5.21
CA ALA A 304 16.66 23.91 -5.58
C ALA A 304 17.66 25.08 -5.75
N ALA A 305 18.68 25.16 -4.90
CA ALA A 305 19.72 26.18 -5.02
C ALA A 305 20.59 25.99 -6.28
N LEU A 306 20.98 24.73 -6.59
CA LEU A 306 21.72 24.43 -7.80
C LEU A 306 20.91 24.74 -9.08
N ILE A 307 19.58 24.50 -9.06
CA ILE A 307 18.70 24.90 -10.17
C ILE A 307 18.63 26.42 -10.28
N ARG A 308 18.43 27.14 -9.18
CA ARG A 308 18.33 28.61 -9.16
C ARG A 308 19.60 29.28 -9.67
N ASP A 309 20.76 28.76 -9.28
CA ASP A 309 22.08 29.36 -9.58
C ASP A 309 22.68 28.82 -10.90
N ASP A 310 21.88 28.16 -11.76
CA ASP A 310 22.23 27.62 -13.09
C ASP A 310 23.43 26.66 -13.07
N ARG A 311 23.53 25.79 -12.05
CA ARG A 311 24.67 24.89 -11.81
C ARG A 311 24.36 23.45 -12.20
N TYR A 312 24.18 23.20 -13.49
CA TYR A 312 23.76 21.88 -14.02
C TYR A 312 24.75 20.75 -13.72
N ASP A 313 26.03 20.96 -13.93
CA ASP A 313 27.04 19.90 -13.79
C ASP A 313 27.20 19.49 -12.30
N ASP A 314 27.15 20.46 -11.39
CA ASP A 314 27.14 20.19 -9.95
C ASP A 314 25.87 19.43 -9.52
N LEU A 315 24.74 19.76 -10.12
CA LEU A 315 23.49 19.05 -9.89
C LEU A 315 23.58 17.57 -10.32
N VAL A 316 24.21 17.29 -11.45
CA VAL A 316 24.44 15.91 -11.92
C VAL A 316 25.38 15.17 -10.96
N ALA A 317 26.49 15.78 -10.54
CA ALA A 317 27.40 15.19 -9.56
C ALA A 317 26.71 14.89 -8.22
N TYR A 318 25.86 15.82 -7.74
CA TYR A 318 25.06 15.60 -6.55
C TYR A 318 24.09 14.43 -6.72
N ALA A 319 23.39 14.34 -7.85
CA ALA A 319 22.44 13.26 -8.13
C ALA A 319 23.14 11.88 -8.24
N GLU A 320 24.36 11.81 -8.75
CA GLU A 320 25.17 10.60 -8.79
C GLU A 320 25.51 10.09 -7.38
N TRP A 321 25.94 10.99 -6.49
CA TRP A 321 26.18 10.66 -5.10
C TRP A 321 24.88 10.24 -4.39
N GLU A 322 23.81 11.03 -4.52
CA GLU A 322 22.53 10.77 -3.88
C GLU A 322 21.90 9.43 -4.31
N ALA A 323 22.15 8.98 -5.54
CA ALA A 323 21.71 7.68 -6.04
C ALA A 323 22.29 6.51 -5.23
N GLY A 324 23.45 6.71 -4.58
CA GLY A 324 24.09 5.77 -3.68
C GLY A 324 23.45 5.73 -2.29
N VAL A 325 22.77 6.80 -1.86
CA VAL A 325 22.18 6.90 -0.51
C VAL A 325 20.89 6.08 -0.42
N ARG A 326 20.89 5.03 0.40
CA ARG A 326 19.80 4.06 0.52
C ARG A 326 19.42 3.80 1.97
N PRO A 327 18.13 3.64 2.30
CA PRO A 327 17.71 3.18 3.61
C PRO A 327 18.02 1.70 3.77
N LYS A 328 18.41 1.31 4.97
CA LYS A 328 18.58 -0.07 5.38
C LYS A 328 17.79 -0.30 6.66
N ALA A 329 16.94 -1.31 6.68
CA ALA A 329 16.19 -1.70 7.86
C ALA A 329 16.40 -3.19 8.15
N ALA A 330 16.93 -3.49 9.33
CA ALA A 330 17.23 -4.85 9.76
C ALA A 330 16.32 -5.27 10.92
N PRO A 331 15.63 -6.42 10.84
CA PRO A 331 14.83 -6.94 11.95
C PRO A 331 15.72 -7.37 13.10
N THR A 332 15.35 -7.01 14.34
CA THR A 332 16.06 -7.38 15.58
C THR A 332 15.23 -8.26 16.49
N GLY A 333 13.93 -8.37 16.28
CA GLY A 333 13.02 -9.25 17.02
C GLY A 333 11.64 -9.32 16.37
N VAL A 334 11.02 -10.49 16.43
CA VAL A 334 9.62 -10.69 16.03
C VAL A 334 9.00 -11.67 17.02
N GLU A 335 7.93 -11.27 17.69
CA GLU A 335 7.26 -12.08 18.70
C GLU A 335 5.77 -11.78 18.82
N TRP A 336 4.98 -12.73 19.29
CA TRP A 336 3.60 -12.51 19.67
C TRP A 336 3.53 -11.98 21.11
N GLN A 337 2.74 -10.95 21.32
CA GLN A 337 2.43 -10.39 22.63
C GLN A 337 1.00 -9.87 22.63
N ASP A 338 0.17 -10.34 23.56
CA ASP A 338 -1.20 -9.86 23.81
C ASP A 338 -2.06 -9.76 22.53
N GLY A 339 -2.03 -10.80 21.69
CA GLY A 339 -2.77 -10.84 20.42
C GLY A 339 -2.14 -10.03 19.28
N THR A 340 -1.05 -9.32 19.52
CA THR A 340 -0.35 -8.51 18.50
C THR A 340 1.01 -9.10 18.14
N LEU A 341 1.46 -8.84 16.90
CA LEU A 341 2.81 -9.17 16.48
C LEU A 341 3.73 -7.97 16.71
N ARG A 342 4.62 -8.08 17.68
CA ARG A 342 5.66 -7.09 17.95
C ARG A 342 6.84 -7.31 17.01
N VAL A 343 7.18 -6.26 16.23
CA VAL A 343 8.29 -6.29 15.27
C VAL A 343 9.32 -5.23 15.66
N ARG A 344 10.48 -5.68 16.14
CA ARG A 344 11.61 -4.79 16.47
C ARG A 344 12.57 -4.73 15.29
N PHE A 345 13.07 -3.55 15.00
CA PHE A 345 14.02 -3.33 13.91
C PHE A 345 14.97 -2.16 14.21
N SER A 346 16.09 -2.13 13.47
CA SER A 346 16.94 -0.96 13.36
C SER A 346 16.90 -0.42 11.94
N ALA A 347 16.99 0.90 11.80
CA ALA A 347 17.00 1.57 10.49
C ALA A 347 18.04 2.69 10.46
N GLU A 348 18.74 2.81 9.34
CA GLU A 348 19.76 3.84 9.07
C GLU A 348 19.89 4.06 7.57
N PHE A 349 20.58 5.11 7.17
CA PHE A 349 21.01 5.26 5.77
C PHE A 349 22.40 4.70 5.55
N THR A 350 22.64 4.22 4.33
CA THR A 350 23.94 3.75 3.83
C THR A 350 24.24 4.44 2.50
N ASP A 351 25.52 4.61 2.19
CA ASP A 351 26.01 5.01 0.87
C ASP A 351 26.93 3.92 0.29
N ALA A 352 27.74 4.26 -0.70
CA ALA A 352 28.68 3.33 -1.35
C ALA A 352 29.75 2.79 -0.38
N ASP A 353 30.14 3.57 0.62
CA ASP A 353 31.20 3.26 1.59
C ASP A 353 30.68 2.52 2.85
N GLY A 354 29.38 2.40 2.98
CA GLY A 354 28.74 1.70 4.11
C GLY A 354 27.69 2.54 4.85
N PRO A 355 27.56 2.40 6.18
CA PRO A 355 26.64 3.21 6.96
C PRO A 355 26.99 4.70 6.89
N LEU A 356 25.99 5.51 6.53
CA LEU A 356 26.16 6.97 6.46
C LEU A 356 26.51 7.52 7.84
N ALA A 357 27.70 8.14 7.95
CA ALA A 357 28.18 8.70 9.20
C ALA A 357 28.39 10.23 9.06
N VAL A 358 27.90 10.95 10.04
CA VAL A 358 27.88 12.42 10.07
C VAL A 358 28.94 12.95 11.04
N ARG A 359 29.42 14.18 10.83
CA ARG A 359 30.24 14.92 11.80
C ARG A 359 29.33 15.92 12.53
N PRO A 360 29.15 15.81 13.86
CA PRO A 360 28.24 16.68 14.61
C PRO A 360 28.60 18.17 14.58
N ASP A 361 29.87 18.47 14.35
CA ASP A 361 30.47 19.81 14.30
C ASP A 361 30.70 20.33 12.87
N GLY A 362 30.08 19.71 11.87
CA GLY A 362 30.17 20.11 10.47
C GLY A 362 29.51 21.46 10.18
N PRO A 363 29.91 22.12 9.05
CA PRO A 363 29.36 23.40 8.65
C PRO A 363 27.86 23.29 8.35
N ARG A 364 27.08 24.26 8.84
CA ARG A 364 25.62 24.32 8.64
C ARG A 364 25.29 24.92 7.27
N PRO A 365 24.25 24.37 6.58
CA PRO A 365 23.78 24.98 5.35
C PRO A 365 23.22 26.38 5.62
N PRO A 366 23.56 27.39 4.83
CA PRO A 366 22.90 28.69 4.90
C PRO A 366 21.41 28.54 4.54
N ALA A 367 20.60 29.49 4.99
CA ALA A 367 19.16 29.50 4.65
C ALA A 367 18.95 29.57 3.13
N ASP A 368 19.78 30.39 2.46
CA ASP A 368 19.80 30.57 1.02
C ASP A 368 21.24 30.45 0.53
N GLY A 369 21.51 29.58 -0.44
CA GLY A 369 22.82 29.40 -1.05
C GLY A 369 22.99 28.02 -1.66
N ALA A 370 23.75 27.96 -2.75
CA ALA A 370 24.24 26.70 -3.30
C ALA A 370 25.58 26.34 -2.65
N PRO A 371 25.85 25.04 -2.42
CA PRO A 371 27.16 24.60 -1.94
C PRO A 371 28.24 24.89 -2.99
N ALA A 372 29.46 25.16 -2.57
CA ALA A 372 30.57 25.42 -3.49
C ALA A 372 30.87 24.19 -4.35
N ASP A 373 30.79 23.01 -3.76
CA ASP A 373 31.01 21.72 -4.40
C ASP A 373 30.21 20.60 -3.74
N LEU A 374 30.37 19.36 -4.23
CA LEU A 374 29.73 18.17 -3.70
C LEU A 374 30.13 17.88 -2.23
N ALA A 375 31.39 18.13 -1.86
CA ALA A 375 31.89 17.84 -0.50
C ALA A 375 31.20 18.75 0.54
N GLU A 376 31.01 20.02 0.18
CA GLU A 376 30.26 20.95 1.01
C GLU A 376 28.78 20.58 1.09
N ALA A 377 28.15 20.18 -0.04
CA ALA A 377 26.77 19.70 -0.05
C ALA A 377 26.57 18.51 0.90
N VAL A 378 27.46 17.54 0.83
CA VAL A 378 27.43 16.34 1.70
C VAL A 378 27.62 16.72 3.17
N SER A 379 28.52 17.64 3.45
CA SER A 379 28.77 18.16 4.82
C SER A 379 27.52 18.85 5.40
N TRP A 380 26.84 19.67 4.59
CA TRP A 380 25.61 20.35 5.00
C TRP A 380 24.49 19.34 5.33
N LEU A 381 24.35 18.29 4.50
CA LEU A 381 23.36 17.23 4.76
C LEU A 381 23.67 16.45 6.03
N ALA A 382 24.94 16.21 6.30
CA ALA A 382 25.38 15.54 7.51
C ALA A 382 25.04 16.36 8.77
N ALA A 383 25.35 17.67 8.76
CA ALA A 383 25.01 18.58 9.86
C ALA A 383 23.49 18.68 10.07
N ALA A 384 22.73 18.84 8.98
CA ALA A 384 21.27 18.91 9.06
C ALA A 384 20.64 17.58 9.54
N ALA A 385 21.26 16.43 9.22
CA ALA A 385 20.81 15.14 9.72
C ALA A 385 21.01 15.00 11.23
N ASP A 386 22.10 15.50 11.78
CA ASP A 386 22.35 15.48 13.21
C ASP A 386 21.44 16.45 13.97
N GLU A 387 21.24 17.66 13.45
CA GLU A 387 20.30 18.65 14.02
C GLU A 387 18.86 18.12 14.05
N GLY A 388 18.38 17.60 12.93
CA GLY A 388 17.02 17.06 12.80
C GLY A 388 16.85 15.64 13.33
N PHE A 389 17.84 15.07 14.03
CA PHE A 389 17.81 13.66 14.43
C PHE A 389 16.68 13.36 15.43
N GLU A 390 16.37 14.29 16.30
CA GLU A 390 15.26 14.13 17.27
C GLU A 390 13.88 14.08 16.62
N GLU A 391 13.77 14.59 15.39
CA GLU A 391 12.54 14.54 14.58
C GLU A 391 12.55 13.39 13.57
N ALA A 392 13.64 12.62 13.50
CA ALA A 392 13.76 11.51 12.57
C ALA A 392 12.71 10.44 12.84
N THR A 393 12.17 9.85 11.78
CA THR A 393 11.06 8.88 11.84
C THR A 393 11.42 7.55 11.20
N ALA A 394 10.82 6.48 11.72
CA ALA A 394 10.84 5.16 11.09
C ALA A 394 9.46 4.54 11.23
N ASP A 395 8.75 4.39 10.12
CA ASP A 395 7.42 3.78 10.09
C ASP A 395 7.51 2.33 9.61
N LEU A 396 6.72 1.43 10.19
CA LEU A 396 6.45 0.12 9.61
C LEU A 396 5.19 0.21 8.73
N ILE A 397 5.29 -0.25 7.49
CA ILE A 397 4.18 -0.31 6.54
C ILE A 397 3.95 -1.76 6.15
N LEU A 398 2.72 -2.23 6.31
CA LEU A 398 2.29 -3.48 5.70
C LEU A 398 1.67 -3.17 4.34
N ARG A 399 2.18 -3.86 3.31
CA ARG A 399 1.68 -3.72 1.93
C ARG A 399 1.18 -5.05 1.43
N ASP A 400 -0.09 -5.12 1.04
CA ASP A 400 -0.62 -6.29 0.35
C ASP A 400 0.07 -6.45 -1.01
N ARG A 401 0.52 -7.67 -1.29
CA ARG A 401 1.32 -7.95 -2.48
C ARG A 401 0.51 -7.94 -3.77
N GLU A 402 -0.77 -8.25 -3.69
CA GLU A 402 -1.66 -8.35 -4.85
C GLU A 402 -2.25 -7.00 -5.22
N THR A 403 -2.72 -6.27 -4.22
CA THR A 403 -3.46 -5.02 -4.40
C THR A 403 -2.60 -3.77 -4.25
N ALA A 404 -1.39 -3.90 -3.67
CA ALA A 404 -0.52 -2.80 -3.26
C ALA A 404 -1.10 -1.88 -2.17
N ALA A 405 -2.24 -2.26 -1.57
CA ALA A 405 -2.80 -1.56 -0.43
C ALA A 405 -1.78 -1.46 0.71
N SER A 406 -1.54 -0.27 1.22
CA SER A 406 -0.49 0.00 2.20
C SER A 406 -1.07 0.66 3.44
N PHE A 407 -0.69 0.14 4.63
CA PHE A 407 -1.16 0.64 5.90
C PHE A 407 0.00 0.82 6.88
N PHE A 408 0.06 2.01 7.49
CA PHE A 408 1.02 2.30 8.55
C PHE A 408 0.63 1.56 9.82
N GLN A 409 1.63 1.03 10.50
CA GLN A 409 1.46 0.40 11.80
C GLN A 409 1.99 1.33 12.90
N PRO A 410 1.43 1.31 14.11
CA PRO A 410 1.99 2.05 15.24
C PRO A 410 3.44 1.63 15.51
N VAL A 411 4.35 2.61 15.66
CA VAL A 411 5.78 2.38 15.94
C VAL A 411 6.24 3.32 17.04
N GLU A 412 6.87 2.76 18.06
CA GLU A 412 7.68 3.49 19.02
C GLU A 412 9.12 3.56 18.50
N VAL A 413 9.68 4.77 18.39
CA VAL A 413 11.02 4.99 17.84
C VAL A 413 11.94 5.55 18.89
N THR A 414 13.07 4.88 19.12
CA THR A 414 14.22 5.43 19.87
C THR A 414 15.36 5.76 18.93
N ARG A 415 16.17 6.74 19.29
CA ARG A 415 17.23 7.31 18.46
C ARG A 415 18.55 7.10 19.13
N GLU A 416 19.52 6.57 18.40
CA GLU A 416 20.82 6.20 18.94
C GLU A 416 21.94 6.80 18.08
N ARG A 417 22.84 7.55 18.70
CA ARG A 417 24.08 8.01 18.09
C ARG A 417 25.19 7.00 18.38
N VAL A 418 25.66 6.31 17.33
CA VAL A 418 26.68 5.25 17.43
C VAL A 418 27.99 5.76 16.85
N ALA A 419 29.07 5.76 17.65
CA ALA A 419 30.38 6.17 17.17
C ALA A 419 30.84 5.31 15.96
N ALA A 420 31.30 5.95 14.90
CA ALA A 420 31.74 5.31 13.65
C ALA A 420 33.27 5.40 13.43
N GLY A 421 34.03 5.96 14.37
CA GLY A 421 35.44 6.29 14.23
C GLY A 421 35.67 7.66 13.57
N ASP A 422 36.90 8.18 13.67
CA ASP A 422 37.34 9.47 13.09
C ASP A 422 36.45 10.68 13.46
N GLY A 423 35.84 10.67 14.65
CA GLY A 423 34.92 11.73 15.12
C GLY A 423 33.58 11.73 14.41
N ARG A 424 33.28 10.72 13.59
CA ARG A 424 31.98 10.54 12.93
C ARG A 424 31.02 9.72 13.75
N THR A 425 29.73 9.96 13.55
CA THR A 425 28.63 9.34 14.26
C THR A 425 27.61 8.78 13.27
N ARG A 426 27.17 7.55 13.44
CA ARG A 426 26.03 6.95 12.74
C ARG A 426 24.75 7.31 13.48
N LEU A 427 23.73 7.64 12.73
CA LEU A 427 22.39 7.94 13.24
C LEU A 427 21.50 6.72 13.04
N VAL A 428 21.21 5.98 14.10
CA VAL A 428 20.45 4.73 14.06
C VAL A 428 19.10 4.92 14.73
N LEU A 429 18.02 4.58 14.01
CA LEU A 429 16.67 4.52 14.55
C LEU A 429 16.35 3.09 14.97
N ARG A 430 15.82 2.91 16.18
CA ARG A 430 15.31 1.62 16.64
C ARG A 430 13.81 1.71 16.78
N GLY A 431 13.09 0.90 16.00
CA GLY A 431 11.64 0.86 16.01
C GLY A 431 11.11 -0.39 16.70
N THR A 432 10.04 -0.23 17.48
CA THR A 432 9.19 -1.32 17.94
C THR A 432 7.80 -1.09 17.38
N ALA A 433 7.45 -1.86 16.38
CA ALA A 433 6.14 -1.78 15.74
C ALA A 433 5.16 -2.79 16.36
N THR A 434 3.90 -2.38 16.48
CA THR A 434 2.78 -3.23 16.90
C THR A 434 1.89 -3.48 15.71
N VAL A 435 1.78 -4.75 15.29
CA VAL A 435 0.87 -5.18 14.23
C VAL A 435 -0.29 -5.95 14.90
N ASP A 436 -1.46 -5.34 14.90
CA ASP A 436 -2.69 -5.97 15.37
C ASP A 436 -3.43 -6.58 14.16
N PRO A 437 -3.48 -7.91 14.00
CA PRO A 437 -4.17 -8.52 12.86
C PRO A 437 -5.65 -8.16 12.74
N ALA A 438 -6.29 -7.74 13.84
CA ALA A 438 -7.69 -7.33 13.87
C ALA A 438 -7.91 -5.90 13.33
N ALA A 439 -6.87 -5.05 13.31
CA ALA A 439 -6.99 -3.63 12.98
C ALA A 439 -5.89 -3.11 12.04
N ALA A 440 -4.94 -3.94 11.63
CA ALA A 440 -3.74 -3.51 10.87
C ALA A 440 -4.03 -2.99 9.45
N ALA A 441 -5.23 -3.17 8.93
CA ALA A 441 -5.66 -2.65 7.63
C ALA A 441 -6.54 -1.39 7.79
N GLY A 442 -6.00 -0.35 8.44
CA GLY A 442 -6.71 0.93 8.60
C GLY A 442 -7.85 0.87 9.64
N GLY A 443 -7.71 0.04 10.66
CA GLY A 443 -8.75 -0.23 11.66
C GLY A 443 -9.56 -1.48 11.35
N ALA A 444 -9.45 -2.04 10.14
CA ALA A 444 -10.06 -3.31 9.76
C ALA A 444 -9.07 -4.48 9.91
N PRO A 445 -9.56 -5.73 10.00
CA PRO A 445 -8.71 -6.91 10.01
C PRO A 445 -7.91 -7.07 8.72
N LEU A 446 -6.69 -7.63 8.84
CA LEU A 446 -5.92 -8.04 7.67
C LEU A 446 -6.71 -9.07 6.85
N HIS A 447 -6.99 -8.79 5.59
CA HIS A 447 -7.61 -9.77 4.70
C HIS A 447 -6.63 -10.87 4.30
N GLY A 448 -7.17 -12.03 3.88
CA GLY A 448 -6.37 -13.17 3.44
C GLY A 448 -5.48 -12.81 2.25
N GLY A 449 -4.18 -12.99 2.39
CA GLY A 449 -3.20 -12.62 1.36
C GLY A 449 -1.76 -12.66 1.85
N LEU A 450 -0.86 -12.16 1.01
CA LEU A 450 0.55 -12.01 1.36
C LEU A 450 0.85 -10.52 1.59
N TRP A 451 1.32 -10.21 2.79
CA TRP A 451 1.63 -8.86 3.22
C TRP A 451 3.14 -8.69 3.39
N ASP A 452 3.69 -7.71 2.73
CA ASP A 452 5.11 -7.40 2.77
C ASP A 452 5.39 -6.28 3.77
N ALA A 453 6.38 -6.49 4.66
CA ALA A 453 6.80 -5.48 5.61
C ALA A 453 7.84 -4.53 4.98
N TYR A 454 7.56 -3.22 5.04
CA TYR A 454 8.45 -2.15 4.62
C TYR A 454 8.74 -1.22 5.78
N VAL A 455 9.92 -0.61 5.77
CA VAL A 455 10.27 0.47 6.68
C VAL A 455 10.49 1.74 5.88
N ARG A 456 9.79 2.80 6.26
CA ARG A 456 9.93 4.13 5.70
C ARG A 456 10.74 4.99 6.67
N VAL A 457 11.92 5.41 6.25
CA VAL A 457 12.89 6.12 7.08
C VAL A 457 12.90 7.59 6.67
N GLY A 458 12.61 8.47 7.61
CA GLY A 458 12.74 9.92 7.48
C GLY A 458 13.90 10.43 8.31
N LEU A 459 15.04 10.73 7.68
CA LEU A 459 16.26 11.18 8.34
C LEU A 459 17.13 11.99 7.37
N GLY A 460 17.74 13.06 7.85
CA GLY A 460 18.75 13.82 7.12
C GLY A 460 18.26 14.46 5.81
N GLY A 461 16.96 14.75 5.73
CA GLY A 461 16.36 15.33 4.54
C GLY A 461 15.83 14.34 3.52
N TRP A 462 16.02 13.05 3.73
CA TRP A 462 15.41 12.01 2.92
C TRP A 462 14.21 11.38 3.60
N THR A 463 13.25 10.95 2.79
CA THR A 463 12.26 9.95 3.18
C THR A 463 12.30 8.86 2.12
N LYS A 464 12.91 7.74 2.47
CA LYS A 464 13.04 6.60 1.57
C LYS A 464 12.49 5.34 2.22
N GLU A 465 12.03 4.39 1.41
CA GLU A 465 11.42 3.15 1.85
C GLU A 465 12.26 1.94 1.41
N CYS A 466 12.38 0.96 2.29
CA CYS A 466 12.99 -0.34 1.97
C CYS A 466 12.20 -1.49 2.58
N ARG A 467 12.43 -2.70 2.07
CA ARG A 467 11.91 -3.92 2.69
C ARG A 467 12.58 -4.15 4.06
N LEU A 468 11.80 -4.61 5.04
CA LEU A 468 12.36 -5.02 6.34
C LEU A 468 13.12 -6.34 6.18
N GLY A 469 14.45 -6.25 6.17
CA GLY A 469 15.37 -7.37 5.94
C GLY A 469 16.73 -6.91 5.41
N PRO A 470 17.63 -7.85 5.13
CA PRO A 470 17.50 -9.30 5.34
C PRO A 470 17.51 -9.70 6.82
N ALA A 471 16.97 -10.88 7.13
CA ALA A 471 17.14 -11.48 8.46
C ALA A 471 18.64 -11.61 8.79
N PRO A 472 19.04 -11.37 10.06
CA PRO A 472 20.45 -11.44 10.48
C PRO A 472 21.12 -12.75 10.10
N ALA A 473 22.42 -12.71 9.78
CA ALA A 473 23.18 -13.90 9.39
C ALA A 473 23.24 -14.97 10.50
N GLN A 474 23.27 -14.51 11.76
CA GLN A 474 23.25 -15.40 12.95
C GLN A 474 21.89 -16.10 13.16
N GLY A 475 20.88 -15.77 12.34
CA GLY A 475 19.54 -16.29 12.43
C GLY A 475 18.69 -15.54 13.47
N LEU A 476 17.52 -15.07 13.03
CA LEU A 476 16.46 -14.60 13.91
C LEU A 476 15.30 -15.58 13.76
N ALA A 477 14.97 -16.25 14.87
CA ALA A 477 13.82 -17.16 14.89
C ALA A 477 12.52 -16.33 14.76
N LEU A 478 11.63 -16.76 13.88
CA LEU A 478 10.29 -16.21 13.83
C LEU A 478 9.37 -16.98 14.78
N PRO A 479 8.39 -16.32 15.39
CA PRO A 479 7.38 -17.00 16.16
C PRO A 479 6.54 -17.91 15.27
N PRO A 480 5.81 -18.89 15.84
CA PRO A 480 4.88 -19.71 15.09
C PRO A 480 3.73 -18.86 14.50
N ALA A 481 2.89 -19.48 13.67
CA ALA A 481 1.66 -18.83 13.25
C ALA A 481 0.79 -18.48 14.45
N GLY A 482 0.10 -17.34 14.39
CA GLY A 482 -0.92 -16.94 15.34
C GLY A 482 -2.32 -17.15 14.77
N LEU A 483 -3.26 -17.61 15.61
CA LEU A 483 -4.69 -17.53 15.34
C LEU A 483 -5.23 -16.36 16.17
N VAL A 484 -5.48 -15.24 15.49
CA VAL A 484 -5.88 -13.97 16.09
C VAL A 484 -7.02 -13.38 15.27
N ALA A 485 -8.09 -12.94 15.91
CA ALA A 485 -9.28 -12.37 15.25
C ALA A 485 -9.80 -13.26 14.09
N ASP A 486 -9.93 -14.55 14.32
CA ASP A 486 -10.33 -15.56 13.33
C ASP A 486 -9.46 -15.65 12.07
N ARG A 487 -8.22 -15.15 12.14
CA ARG A 487 -7.23 -15.18 11.08
C ARG A 487 -6.00 -15.98 11.48
N VAL A 488 -5.50 -16.77 10.56
CA VAL A 488 -4.21 -17.44 10.71
C VAL A 488 -3.13 -16.56 10.11
N VAL A 489 -2.29 -15.96 10.94
CA VAL A 489 -1.20 -15.08 10.53
C VAL A 489 0.14 -15.75 10.75
N LEU A 490 0.87 -16.00 9.67
CA LEU A 490 2.18 -16.65 9.69
C LEU A 490 3.28 -15.65 9.27
N PRO A 491 4.11 -15.15 10.18
CA PRO A 491 5.32 -14.41 9.82
C PRO A 491 6.36 -15.37 9.18
N TYR A 492 6.97 -14.93 8.09
CA TYR A 492 7.96 -15.73 7.38
C TYR A 492 9.04 -14.87 6.69
N TRP A 493 10.22 -15.46 6.47
CA TRP A 493 11.26 -14.87 5.63
C TRP A 493 11.04 -15.23 4.18
N THR A 494 11.09 -14.24 3.28
CA THR A 494 11.08 -14.49 1.83
C THR A 494 12.31 -15.31 1.42
N LYS A 495 12.16 -16.18 0.39
CA LYS A 495 13.23 -17.12 0.04
C LYS A 495 14.52 -16.45 -0.46
N GLN A 496 14.37 -15.48 -1.38
CA GLN A 496 15.49 -14.88 -2.10
C GLN A 496 16.23 -13.83 -1.24
N TYR A 497 15.47 -12.91 -0.62
CA TYR A 497 16.04 -11.75 0.07
C TYR A 497 15.92 -11.81 1.58
N ARG A 498 15.30 -12.85 2.14
CA ARG A 498 15.06 -13.02 3.58
C ARG A 498 14.41 -11.80 4.26
N ASN A 499 13.51 -11.13 3.54
CA ASN A 499 12.73 -10.03 4.09
C ASN A 499 11.50 -10.56 4.85
N LEU A 500 11.06 -9.81 5.86
CA LEU A 500 9.86 -10.15 6.62
C LEU A 500 8.61 -9.98 5.75
N SER A 501 7.73 -10.97 5.83
CA SER A 501 6.38 -10.94 5.25
C SER A 501 5.43 -11.73 6.14
N LEU A 502 4.12 -11.45 6.01
CA LEU A 502 3.04 -12.18 6.68
C LEU A 502 2.23 -12.93 5.63
N ASP A 503 1.88 -14.18 5.91
CA ASP A 503 0.92 -14.98 5.16
C ASP A 503 -0.37 -15.05 6.00
N VAL A 504 -1.42 -14.41 5.54
CA VAL A 504 -2.71 -14.37 6.21
C VAL A 504 -3.65 -15.33 5.50
N ASP A 505 -4.20 -16.31 6.20
CA ASP A 505 -5.16 -17.34 5.75
C ASP A 505 -4.75 -18.16 4.51
N ARG A 506 -3.69 -17.82 3.83
CA ARG A 506 -3.20 -18.60 2.67
C ARG A 506 -2.28 -19.73 3.08
N ALA A 507 -1.76 -19.72 4.30
CA ALA A 507 -0.74 -20.61 4.87
C ALA A 507 -0.57 -21.92 4.06
N VAL A 508 -0.10 -21.76 2.83
CA VAL A 508 0.23 -22.87 1.90
C VAL A 508 1.39 -23.67 2.46
N ARG A 509 2.12 -23.04 3.38
CA ARG A 509 3.24 -23.62 4.09
C ARG A 509 2.74 -24.19 5.40
N SER A 510 3.27 -25.33 5.74
CA SER A 510 2.95 -26.01 7.00
C SER A 510 3.14 -25.05 8.17
N LEU A 511 2.12 -24.89 8.99
CA LEU A 511 2.16 -24.15 10.25
C LEU A 511 3.14 -24.78 11.28
N GLY A 512 4.13 -25.53 10.82
CA GLY A 512 5.00 -26.32 11.68
C GLY A 512 4.40 -27.66 12.16
N LEU A 513 3.14 -27.90 11.85
CA LEU A 513 2.41 -29.13 12.29
C LEU A 513 3.09 -30.44 11.85
N HIS A 514 3.82 -30.42 10.74
CA HIS A 514 4.57 -31.60 10.26
C HIS A 514 5.72 -32.01 11.20
N ARG A 515 6.09 -31.14 12.14
CA ARG A 515 7.13 -31.40 13.15
C ARG A 515 6.56 -32.02 14.43
N LEU A 516 5.24 -32.11 14.55
CA LEU A 516 4.62 -32.76 15.69
C LEU A 516 4.99 -34.23 15.73
N THR A 517 5.32 -34.70 16.92
CA THR A 517 5.65 -36.07 17.23
C THR A 517 4.63 -36.62 18.24
N PRO A 518 4.57 -37.92 18.47
CA PRO A 518 3.75 -38.48 19.55
C PRO A 518 4.06 -37.93 20.94
N ALA A 519 5.28 -37.43 21.16
CA ALA A 519 5.66 -36.79 22.42
C ALA A 519 4.96 -35.44 22.67
N ASP A 520 4.48 -34.79 21.61
CA ASP A 520 3.70 -33.55 21.70
C ASP A 520 2.21 -33.82 22.01
N ALA A 521 1.80 -35.10 22.16
CA ALA A 521 0.44 -35.51 22.40
C ALA A 521 0.34 -36.49 23.56
N ALA A 522 -0.66 -36.30 24.41
CA ALA A 522 -0.98 -37.20 25.52
C ALA A 522 -2.48 -37.52 25.52
N VAL A 523 -2.84 -38.68 26.03
CA VAL A 523 -4.24 -39.07 26.27
C VAL A 523 -4.42 -39.38 27.75
N SER A 524 -5.34 -38.70 28.40
CA SER A 524 -5.66 -38.91 29.80
C SER A 524 -6.55 -40.15 30.01
N ASP A 525 -6.63 -40.64 31.26
CA ASP A 525 -7.53 -41.72 31.66
C ASP A 525 -9.02 -41.38 31.43
N THR A 526 -9.34 -40.07 31.33
CA THR A 526 -10.68 -39.55 31.02
C THR A 526 -10.93 -39.41 29.52
N GLU A 527 -10.08 -40.02 28.68
CA GLU A 527 -10.19 -40.02 27.21
C GLU A 527 -10.07 -38.61 26.58
N VAL A 528 -9.36 -37.69 27.21
CA VAL A 528 -9.02 -36.39 26.64
C VAL A 528 -7.67 -36.47 25.94
N LEU A 529 -7.66 -36.25 24.64
CA LEU A 529 -6.45 -36.05 23.85
C LEU A 529 -5.97 -34.60 24.02
N THR A 530 -4.75 -34.43 24.46
CA THR A 530 -4.09 -33.13 24.60
C THR A 530 -2.93 -33.07 23.60
N VAL A 531 -2.84 -32.01 22.79
CA VAL A 531 -1.76 -31.84 21.79
C VAL A 531 -1.15 -30.44 21.94
N ALA A 532 0.14 -30.37 22.14
CA ALA A 532 0.91 -29.11 22.13
C ALA A 532 1.19 -28.66 20.70
N LEU A 533 0.50 -27.64 20.23
CA LEU A 533 0.59 -27.13 18.86
C LEU A 533 1.58 -25.97 18.75
N PRO A 534 2.39 -25.89 17.68
CA PRO A 534 3.19 -24.71 17.34
C PRO A 534 2.29 -23.63 16.73
N LEU A 535 1.31 -23.18 17.49
CA LEU A 535 0.32 -22.17 17.11
C LEU A 535 0.12 -21.24 18.31
N TYR A 536 0.24 -19.94 18.10
CA TYR A 536 -0.05 -18.94 19.11
C TYR A 536 -1.55 -18.63 19.14
N VAL A 537 -2.12 -18.53 20.33
CA VAL A 537 -3.45 -17.93 20.57
C VAL A 537 -3.31 -16.94 21.74
N PRO A 538 -3.95 -15.76 21.68
CA PRO A 538 -3.90 -14.79 22.78
C PRO A 538 -4.67 -15.28 24.01
N ASP A 539 -5.82 -15.89 23.76
CA ASP A 539 -6.79 -16.38 24.76
C ASP A 539 -7.28 -17.76 24.37
N THR A 540 -8.03 -18.38 25.28
CA THR A 540 -8.73 -19.65 24.97
C THR A 540 -9.66 -19.46 23.78
N THR A 541 -9.37 -20.16 22.69
CA THR A 541 -10.06 -20.04 21.41
C THR A 541 -10.81 -21.33 21.10
N GLU A 542 -12.11 -21.24 20.85
CA GLU A 542 -12.91 -22.38 20.41
C GLU A 542 -12.54 -22.77 18.98
N VAL A 543 -12.37 -24.07 18.76
CA VAL A 543 -12.05 -24.66 17.46
C VAL A 543 -12.79 -25.97 17.26
N LEU A 544 -12.87 -26.43 16.02
CA LEU A 544 -13.36 -27.76 15.70
C LEU A 544 -12.21 -28.70 15.39
N VAL A 545 -12.31 -29.92 15.90
CA VAL A 545 -11.41 -31.02 15.51
C VAL A 545 -12.22 -32.05 14.72
N ARG A 546 -11.81 -32.28 13.49
CA ARG A 546 -12.38 -33.29 12.61
C ARG A 546 -11.61 -34.59 12.73
N LEU A 547 -12.27 -35.63 13.23
CA LEU A 547 -11.75 -36.99 13.30
C LEU A 547 -12.25 -37.77 12.10
N LYS A 548 -11.35 -38.23 11.24
CA LYS A 548 -11.66 -38.99 10.03
C LYS A 548 -11.07 -40.39 10.09
N ASP A 549 -11.89 -41.42 9.92
CA ASP A 549 -11.44 -42.80 9.83
C ASP A 549 -10.47 -42.97 8.65
N SER A 550 -9.35 -43.64 8.89
CA SER A 550 -8.30 -43.85 7.86
C SER A 550 -8.68 -44.90 6.80
N THR A 551 -9.72 -45.70 7.06
CA THR A 551 -10.12 -46.85 6.20
C THR A 551 -11.53 -46.72 5.63
N SER A 552 -12.40 -45.92 6.25
CA SER A 552 -13.80 -45.71 5.85
C SER A 552 -14.06 -44.23 5.54
N ARG A 553 -15.31 -43.90 5.12
CA ARG A 553 -15.77 -42.53 4.91
C ARG A 553 -16.30 -41.84 6.21
N ARG A 554 -16.21 -42.49 7.35
CA ARG A 554 -16.74 -41.96 8.62
C ARG A 554 -15.90 -40.76 9.06
N SER A 555 -16.57 -39.69 9.47
CA SER A 555 -15.94 -38.52 10.10
C SER A 555 -16.85 -37.96 11.20
N PHE A 556 -16.23 -37.36 12.20
CA PHE A 556 -16.90 -36.68 13.31
C PHE A 556 -16.21 -35.36 13.59
N ASP A 557 -17.00 -34.31 13.76
CA ASP A 557 -16.50 -33.01 14.21
C ASP A 557 -16.73 -32.90 15.72
N ARG A 558 -15.75 -32.34 16.44
CA ARG A 558 -15.78 -32.12 17.89
C ARG A 558 -15.41 -30.70 18.22
N GLY A 559 -16.26 -30.05 19.00
CA GLY A 559 -15.92 -28.79 19.66
C GLY A 559 -14.73 -29.03 20.59
N SER A 560 -13.74 -28.16 20.52
CA SER A 560 -12.48 -28.24 21.22
C SER A 560 -11.99 -26.84 21.53
N ALA A 561 -11.02 -26.70 22.43
CA ALA A 561 -10.42 -25.42 22.74
C ALA A 561 -8.90 -25.45 22.51
N LEU A 562 -8.38 -24.35 22.04
CA LEU A 562 -6.95 -24.03 22.06
C LEU A 562 -6.71 -23.09 23.24
N THR A 563 -5.88 -23.50 24.19
CA THR A 563 -5.49 -22.65 25.32
C THR A 563 -4.04 -22.16 25.17
N PRO A 564 -3.74 -20.91 25.56
CA PRO A 564 -2.37 -20.41 25.52
C PRO A 564 -1.42 -21.30 26.34
N ALA A 565 -0.21 -21.53 25.82
CA ALA A 565 0.83 -22.29 26.50
C ALA A 565 2.20 -21.59 26.37
N ASN A 566 3.18 -22.00 27.14
CA ASN A 566 4.51 -21.39 27.16
C ASN A 566 5.19 -21.41 25.78
N GLY A 567 5.98 -20.37 25.46
CA GLY A 567 6.80 -20.30 24.26
C GLY A 567 6.00 -20.06 22.97
N ALA A 568 4.92 -19.28 23.03
CA ALA A 568 4.03 -18.98 21.89
C ALA A 568 3.44 -20.25 21.26
N ARG A 569 3.13 -21.25 22.06
CA ARG A 569 2.42 -22.49 21.70
C ARG A 569 1.00 -22.45 22.26
N SER A 570 0.14 -23.34 21.78
CA SER A 570 -1.16 -23.60 22.35
C SER A 570 -1.35 -25.08 22.68
N LEU A 571 -2.20 -25.35 23.64
CA LEU A 571 -2.62 -26.67 24.01
C LEU A 571 -4.02 -26.94 23.43
N LEU A 572 -4.13 -27.94 22.57
CA LEU A 572 -5.40 -28.40 22.02
C LEU A 572 -5.92 -29.53 22.90
N GLU A 573 -7.13 -29.37 23.42
CA GLU A 573 -7.82 -30.41 24.19
C GLU A 573 -9.04 -30.93 23.42
N VAL A 574 -9.07 -32.24 23.19
CA VAL A 574 -10.16 -32.90 22.44
C VAL A 574 -10.66 -34.09 23.23
N ARG A 575 -11.94 -34.07 23.58
CA ARG A 575 -12.59 -35.27 24.14
C ARG A 575 -12.78 -36.31 23.05
N VAL A 576 -12.08 -37.46 23.18
CA VAL A 576 -12.12 -38.55 22.21
C VAL A 576 -13.37 -39.42 22.48
N PRO A 577 -14.35 -39.49 21.56
CA PRO A 577 -15.58 -40.30 21.80
C PRO A 577 -15.28 -41.78 21.57
N VAL A 578 -14.54 -42.41 22.46
CA VAL A 578 -14.09 -43.81 22.35
C VAL A 578 -15.19 -44.79 21.96
N PRO A 579 -16.42 -44.73 22.49
CA PRO A 579 -17.48 -45.64 22.07
C PRO A 579 -17.79 -45.58 20.56
N LEU A 580 -17.67 -44.41 19.94
CA LEU A 580 -17.94 -44.20 18.53
C LEU A 580 -16.74 -44.54 17.63
N LEU A 581 -15.52 -44.48 18.21
CA LEU A 581 -14.26 -44.61 17.46
C LEU A 581 -13.62 -46.00 17.59
N ARG A 582 -14.20 -46.92 18.36
CA ARG A 582 -13.64 -48.26 18.68
C ARG A 582 -13.23 -49.03 17.43
N ASN A 583 -12.14 -49.78 17.55
CA ASN A 583 -11.58 -50.69 16.55
C ASN A 583 -11.20 -49.99 15.20
N ALA A 584 -10.89 -48.71 15.23
CA ALA A 584 -10.54 -47.97 14.03
C ALA A 584 -9.26 -47.10 14.24
N ARG A 585 -8.74 -46.62 13.14
CA ARG A 585 -7.61 -45.69 13.12
C ARG A 585 -8.11 -44.35 12.60
N TRP A 586 -7.95 -43.30 13.41
CA TRP A 586 -8.50 -41.98 13.13
C TRP A 586 -7.40 -40.96 12.89
N ARG A 587 -7.57 -40.14 11.86
CA ARG A 587 -6.75 -38.94 11.63
C ARG A 587 -7.46 -37.75 12.21
N ALA A 588 -6.74 -36.95 12.99
CA ALA A 588 -7.25 -35.70 13.50
C ALA A 588 -6.85 -34.55 12.54
N ALA A 589 -7.77 -33.64 12.35
CA ALA A 589 -7.52 -32.40 11.63
C ALA A 589 -8.11 -31.24 12.45
N LEU A 590 -7.31 -30.20 12.67
CA LEU A 590 -7.77 -28.94 13.24
C LEU A 590 -8.53 -28.17 12.15
N VAL A 591 -9.76 -27.81 12.42
CA VAL A 591 -10.58 -26.99 11.51
C VAL A 591 -10.52 -25.56 12.02
N LEU A 592 -9.89 -24.70 11.24
CA LEU A 592 -9.74 -23.29 11.55
C LEU A 592 -10.71 -22.47 10.71
N PRO A 593 -11.23 -21.36 11.26
CA PRO A 593 -12.01 -20.40 10.50
C PRO A 593 -11.13 -19.84 9.35
N ARG A 594 -11.76 -19.50 8.26
CA ARG A 594 -11.17 -18.76 7.16
C ARG A 594 -12.11 -17.60 6.84
N GLY A 595 -11.58 -16.42 6.68
CA GLY A 595 -12.40 -15.26 6.36
C GLY A 595 -13.45 -15.54 5.28
N GLY A 596 -14.65 -14.97 5.45
CA GLY A 596 -15.78 -15.20 4.54
C GLY A 596 -16.57 -16.50 4.82
N GLY A 597 -16.54 -17.04 6.04
CA GLY A 597 -17.34 -18.23 6.44
C GLY A 597 -16.83 -19.56 5.88
N GLN A 598 -15.63 -19.59 5.29
CA GLN A 598 -15.00 -20.83 4.83
C GLN A 598 -14.19 -21.48 5.96
N GLU A 599 -14.11 -22.80 5.93
CA GLU A 599 -13.32 -23.60 6.86
C GLU A 599 -12.05 -24.17 6.19
N ARG A 600 -10.99 -24.30 6.96
CA ARG A 600 -9.78 -25.00 6.55
C ARG A 600 -9.43 -26.11 7.52
N ALA A 601 -9.42 -27.35 7.05
CA ALA A 601 -8.97 -28.48 7.81
C ALA A 601 -7.45 -28.69 7.67
N LEU A 602 -6.72 -28.60 8.78
CA LEU A 602 -5.28 -28.85 8.88
C LEU A 602 -5.05 -30.23 9.50
N VAL A 603 -4.64 -31.20 8.69
CA VAL A 603 -4.40 -32.57 9.17
C VAL A 603 -3.19 -32.58 10.11
N LEU A 604 -3.39 -33.06 11.33
CA LEU A 604 -2.31 -33.33 12.27
C LEU A 604 -1.56 -34.61 11.84
N PRO A 605 -0.23 -34.66 11.96
CA PRO A 605 0.55 -35.85 11.58
C PRO A 605 0.47 -36.98 12.63
N LEU A 606 -0.66 -37.08 13.30
CA LEU A 606 -0.95 -38.01 14.37
C LEU A 606 -2.09 -38.96 13.96
N LEU A 607 -1.93 -40.23 14.32
CA LEU A 607 -2.93 -41.26 14.13
C LEU A 607 -3.38 -41.77 15.49
N LEU A 608 -4.67 -41.70 15.75
CA LEU A 608 -5.27 -42.23 16.97
C LEU A 608 -5.73 -43.66 16.68
N LYS A 609 -5.21 -44.64 17.40
CA LYS A 609 -5.69 -46.02 17.43
C LYS A 609 -6.56 -46.17 18.66
N VAL A 610 -7.82 -46.51 18.48
CA VAL A 610 -8.77 -46.66 19.55
C VAL A 610 -9.11 -48.14 19.73
N GLY A 611 -8.72 -48.71 20.86
CA GLY A 611 -8.93 -50.11 21.20
C GLY A 611 -10.34 -50.43 21.67
N ARG A 612 -10.56 -51.67 22.09
CA ARG A 612 -11.88 -52.19 22.57
C ARG A 612 -12.20 -51.79 23.99
N ARG A 613 -11.18 -51.59 24.84
CA ARG A 613 -11.37 -51.27 26.28
C ARG A 613 -11.31 -49.76 26.52
N PRO A 614 -12.03 -49.22 27.51
CA PRO A 614 -11.84 -47.85 27.98
C PRO A 614 -10.36 -47.60 28.30
N GLY A 615 -9.84 -46.39 27.96
CA GLY A 615 -8.43 -46.02 28.13
C GLY A 615 -7.46 -46.55 27.05
N ALA A 616 -7.90 -47.40 26.12
CA ALA A 616 -7.04 -47.95 25.07
C ALA A 616 -6.96 -47.01 23.82
N VAL A 617 -6.49 -45.77 24.01
CA VAL A 617 -6.19 -44.83 22.92
C VAL A 617 -4.68 -44.68 22.81
N GLU A 618 -4.11 -45.04 21.65
CA GLU A 618 -2.68 -44.92 21.36
C GLU A 618 -2.47 -43.84 20.26
N VAL A 619 -1.57 -42.92 20.50
CA VAL A 619 -1.16 -41.92 19.50
C VAL A 619 0.10 -42.43 18.77
N THR A 620 0.03 -42.49 17.48
CA THR A 620 1.20 -42.87 16.63
C THR A 620 1.41 -41.86 15.52
N PRO A 621 2.66 -41.71 15.01
CA PRO A 621 2.92 -40.82 13.89
C PRO A 621 2.23 -41.39 12.63
N THR A 622 1.76 -40.49 11.77
CA THR A 622 1.38 -40.88 10.40
C THR A 622 2.66 -41.07 9.60
N ALA A 623 2.82 -42.20 8.90
CA ALA A 623 3.93 -42.33 7.95
C ALA A 623 3.87 -41.16 6.95
N PRO A 624 5.04 -40.54 6.62
CA PRO A 624 5.08 -39.51 5.57
C PRO A 624 4.51 -40.12 4.29
N PRO A 625 3.73 -39.38 3.49
CA PRO A 625 3.23 -39.89 2.22
C PRO A 625 4.41 -40.32 1.37
N GLY A 626 4.43 -41.61 0.95
CA GLY A 626 5.54 -42.19 0.17
C GLY A 626 5.82 -41.36 -1.10
N LEU A 627 7.05 -41.45 -1.61
CA LEU A 627 7.52 -40.72 -2.79
C LEU A 627 6.53 -40.71 -3.99
N PRO A 628 5.84 -41.83 -4.33
CA PRO A 628 4.88 -41.83 -5.43
C PRO A 628 3.66 -40.91 -5.23
N GLN A 629 3.18 -40.78 -4.00
CA GLN A 629 2.04 -39.87 -3.71
C GLN A 629 2.44 -38.39 -3.69
N ARG A 630 3.69 -38.08 -3.38
CA ARG A 630 4.24 -36.70 -3.49
C ARG A 630 4.39 -36.30 -4.95
N LEU A 631 4.86 -37.18 -5.80
CA LEU A 631 4.97 -36.97 -7.25
C LEU A 631 3.60 -36.84 -7.93
N LEU A 632 2.62 -37.66 -7.57
CA LEU A 632 1.25 -37.57 -8.06
C LEU A 632 0.53 -36.28 -7.63
N ARG A 633 0.78 -35.79 -6.41
CA ARG A 633 0.25 -34.48 -5.95
C ARG A 633 0.97 -33.30 -6.63
N ALA A 634 2.28 -33.39 -6.85
CA ALA A 634 3.03 -32.40 -7.63
C ALA A 634 2.58 -32.38 -9.10
N ALA A 635 2.42 -33.54 -9.72
CA ALA A 635 1.91 -33.66 -11.08
C ALA A 635 0.46 -33.14 -11.23
N ARG A 636 -0.42 -33.41 -10.28
CA ARG A 636 -1.79 -32.84 -10.25
C ARG A 636 -1.81 -31.34 -10.08
N ARG A 637 -0.87 -30.75 -9.31
CA ARG A 637 -0.75 -29.29 -9.20
C ARG A 637 -0.24 -28.66 -10.49
N VAL A 638 0.73 -29.28 -11.15
CA VAL A 638 1.27 -28.82 -12.44
C VAL A 638 0.22 -28.97 -13.55
N LEU A 639 -0.51 -30.10 -13.59
CA LEU A 639 -1.62 -30.29 -14.53
C LEU A 639 -2.78 -29.33 -14.30
N GLY A 640 -3.14 -29.05 -13.04
CA GLY A 640 -4.16 -28.07 -12.68
C GLY A 640 -3.76 -26.63 -13.02
N ALA A 641 -2.47 -26.30 -12.94
CA ALA A 641 -1.95 -25.01 -13.36
C ALA A 641 -1.87 -24.87 -14.89
N LEU A 642 -1.57 -25.96 -15.59
CA LEU A 642 -1.59 -26.02 -17.06
C LEU A 642 -3.02 -25.98 -17.63
N LEU A 643 -3.97 -26.68 -17.03
CA LEU A 643 -5.39 -26.63 -17.41
C LEU A 643 -6.02 -25.24 -17.20
N LYS A 644 -5.62 -24.52 -16.13
CA LYS A 644 -6.05 -23.12 -15.95
C LYS A 644 -5.43 -22.14 -16.96
N LYS A 645 -4.27 -22.48 -17.53
CA LYS A 645 -3.66 -21.68 -18.62
C LYS A 645 -4.27 -21.96 -19.99
N THR A 646 -4.87 -23.14 -20.19
CA THR A 646 -5.47 -23.54 -21.49
C THR A 646 -6.96 -23.23 -21.58
N THR A 647 -7.68 -23.05 -20.47
CA THR A 647 -9.09 -22.63 -20.45
C THR A 647 -9.29 -21.11 -20.37
N GLY A 648 -8.22 -20.33 -20.38
CA GLY A 648 -8.22 -18.85 -20.46
C GLY A 648 -7.99 -18.30 -21.88
N ARG A 649 -8.21 -19.12 -22.91
CA ARG A 649 -8.22 -18.69 -24.33
C ARG A 649 -9.46 -19.28 -25.01
N VAL A 650 -10.58 -18.66 -24.82
CA VAL A 650 -11.66 -18.50 -25.80
C VAL A 650 -12.36 -17.18 -25.44
#